data_d8282029147d5c88e40013f6bc3e4b96
#
_entry.id   d8282029147d5c88e40013f6bc3e4b96
#
_cell.length_a   1.000
_cell.length_b   1.000
_cell.length_c   1.000
_cell.angle_alpha   90.00
_cell.angle_beta   90.00
_cell.angle_gamma   90.00
#
_symmetry.space_group_name_H-M   'P 1'
#
loop_
_entity.id
_entity.type
_entity.pdbx_description
1 polymer ?
#
loop_
_entity_poly.entity_id
_entity_poly.type
_entity_poly.pdbx_seq_one_letter_code
_entity_poly.pdbx_strand_id
1 'polypeptide(L)'
;MDDYNKAVLGGIVKIASKMGISTIQSYQSSQIFEAVGISKDVIDKYFTGTVSRVGGIGLEDIQADVEALHNAAFDPLGLDINMQLEDGGAHKFRSGKEEHLFNPQTIHLFQKACFTGDYDTFKQFTHTVDNMGQNGVHLRSLLDFSYAPDGGIPLDEVEPVSSIVKRFKAAAMSYGALSSEAHETIAIALNRLGGRSNTGEGGEPEERYHSESNSKIKQVASARFGVTSKYLVSAEEIQIKLAQGAKPGEGGNLPGAKVYPWIAKTRHSTTGVGLISPPPHHDIYSIEDLAELIYDLKNANRHANINVKLVSEAGVGTIAAGVAKGGAQVILVSGYDGGTGAAPRNSIKDAGLPWELGIAETHQTLILNGLRTRVRIESDSKLLSGRDVAISCMLGAEEFGFGTSLLMTMGCVMMRVCNLDTCPMGICTQNPELRKHFHGKPEYIINYLTFVAQELREYMAKLGIRTIDELVGRTDLLHVKSAPADSRMSKMDLDCILHNPAIVNSNVHFQKEDTYDFHLEDTLDMKVLMKKFKLSSKTPQSVKLDVSNTDRAFGAIFGSEITRKYGSDLPDDVYTVHCTGAGGQSFGAFIPKGLTLELTGDCNDYMGKGLSGGKLVVRPPEGITFKPEENIIIGNVALYGATSGKAFVSGVAGERFCVRNSGAVAVVEGVGDHGCEYMTGGTVVVLGQTGKNFAAGMTGGIAYVLDENWDFYQRVNKETVSLEPVEHKYDVATLKELIREHVELTGSPRGKEILDDFSEFLPKFKKVLPYDYDHMLRVIASMEERGLDGEQAQIEAFYAVQKNK
;
A
#
# COMPACT_ATOMS: atom_id res chain seq x y z
N MET A 1 -32.94 -23.52 -3.73
CA MET A 1 -33.28 -22.09 -4.02
C MET A 1 -32.58 -21.16 -3.03
N ASP A 2 -32.64 -21.39 -1.73
CA ASP A 2 -32.03 -20.50 -0.71
C ASP A 2 -30.51 -20.39 -0.84
N ASP A 3 -29.79 -21.49 -1.11
CA ASP A 3 -28.36 -21.48 -1.31
C ASP A 3 -27.96 -20.70 -2.58
N TYR A 4 -28.78 -20.83 -3.64
CA TYR A 4 -28.61 -20.04 -4.86
C TYR A 4 -28.78 -18.53 -4.58
N ASN A 5 -29.87 -18.16 -3.89
CA ASN A 5 -30.14 -16.78 -3.51
C ASN A 5 -29.02 -16.21 -2.63
N LYS A 6 -28.54 -16.95 -1.64
CA LYS A 6 -27.39 -16.55 -0.79
C LYS A 6 -26.13 -16.35 -1.63
N ALA A 7 -25.85 -17.23 -2.58
CA ALA A 7 -24.68 -17.12 -3.45
C ALA A 7 -24.76 -15.88 -4.35
N VAL A 8 -25.93 -15.59 -4.94
CA VAL A 8 -26.14 -14.39 -5.78
C VAL A 8 -26.00 -13.12 -4.95
N LEU A 9 -26.65 -13.03 -3.79
CA LEU A 9 -26.53 -11.87 -2.90
C LEU A 9 -25.09 -11.67 -2.44
N GLY A 10 -24.41 -12.74 -2.03
CA GLY A 10 -23.00 -12.71 -1.65
C GLY A 10 -22.10 -12.24 -2.81
N GLY A 11 -22.41 -12.65 -4.04
CA GLY A 11 -21.72 -12.23 -5.25
C GLY A 11 -21.87 -10.72 -5.53
N ILE A 12 -23.11 -10.21 -5.43
CA ILE A 12 -23.40 -8.78 -5.62
C ILE A 12 -22.65 -7.93 -4.58
N VAL A 13 -22.74 -8.30 -3.30
CA VAL A 13 -22.01 -7.61 -2.22
C VAL A 13 -20.49 -7.63 -2.47
N LYS A 14 -19.97 -8.78 -2.92
CA LYS A 14 -18.54 -8.93 -3.20
C LYS A 14 -18.07 -8.08 -4.35
N ILE A 15 -18.84 -7.97 -5.43
CA ILE A 15 -18.52 -7.11 -6.58
C ILE A 15 -18.57 -5.64 -6.16
N ALA A 16 -19.61 -5.21 -5.46
CA ALA A 16 -19.74 -3.85 -4.93
C ALA A 16 -18.53 -3.49 -4.04
N SER A 17 -18.12 -4.39 -3.14
CA SER A 17 -16.95 -4.23 -2.28
C SER A 17 -15.66 -4.07 -3.10
N LYS A 18 -15.43 -4.90 -4.13
CA LYS A 18 -14.26 -4.78 -5.00
C LYS A 18 -14.19 -3.47 -5.76
N MET A 19 -15.34 -2.89 -6.07
CA MET A 19 -15.48 -1.59 -6.73
C MET A 19 -15.48 -0.40 -5.76
N GLY A 20 -15.46 -0.65 -4.46
CA GLY A 20 -15.48 0.40 -3.43
C GLY A 20 -16.86 1.05 -3.26
N ILE A 21 -17.93 0.34 -3.56
CA ILE A 21 -19.33 0.84 -3.51
C ILE A 21 -20.02 0.28 -2.29
N SER A 22 -20.65 1.15 -1.49
CA SER A 22 -21.31 0.78 -0.24
C SER A 22 -22.83 0.67 -0.34
N THR A 23 -23.47 1.21 -1.37
CA THR A 23 -24.92 1.19 -1.54
C THR A 23 -25.33 0.80 -2.95
N ILE A 24 -26.48 0.12 -3.09
CA ILE A 24 -27.03 -0.26 -4.40
C ILE A 24 -27.37 0.97 -5.26
N GLN A 25 -27.81 2.06 -4.65
CA GLN A 25 -28.10 3.31 -5.38
C GLN A 25 -26.82 3.86 -6.04
N SER A 26 -25.69 3.81 -5.35
CA SER A 26 -24.42 4.25 -5.92
C SER A 26 -23.87 3.28 -6.99
N TYR A 27 -24.32 2.02 -6.98
CA TYR A 27 -23.96 1.03 -7.99
C TYR A 27 -24.77 1.22 -9.28
N GLN A 28 -26.07 1.54 -9.16
CA GLN A 28 -26.95 1.75 -10.28
C GLN A 28 -26.54 3.00 -11.07
N SER A 29 -26.43 2.86 -12.39
CA SER A 29 -26.05 3.95 -13.31
C SER A 29 -24.64 4.53 -13.06
N SER A 30 -23.80 3.86 -12.29
CA SER A 30 -22.41 4.27 -12.09
C SER A 30 -21.57 4.01 -13.34
N GLN A 31 -20.68 4.96 -13.69
CA GLN A 31 -19.74 4.83 -14.81
C GLN A 31 -18.39 4.28 -14.35
N ILE A 32 -18.40 3.21 -13.56
CA ILE A 32 -17.20 2.58 -13.00
C ILE A 32 -16.71 1.38 -13.83
N PHE A 33 -17.46 0.99 -14.84
CA PHE A 33 -17.11 -0.11 -15.73
C PHE A 33 -16.51 0.43 -17.03
N GLU A 34 -15.57 -0.31 -17.58
CA GLU A 34 -15.02 -0.06 -18.91
C GLU A 34 -15.27 -1.29 -19.79
N ALA A 35 -15.73 -1.07 -21.02
CA ALA A 35 -15.84 -2.11 -22.01
C ALA A 35 -14.50 -2.29 -22.72
N VAL A 36 -14.00 -3.53 -22.76
CA VAL A 36 -12.77 -3.90 -23.46
C VAL A 36 -13.07 -4.98 -24.48
N GLY A 37 -12.85 -4.68 -25.76
CA GLY A 37 -13.05 -5.62 -26.87
C GLY A 37 -14.50 -5.76 -27.34
N ILE A 38 -15.34 -4.75 -27.10
CA ILE A 38 -16.71 -4.66 -27.66
C ILE A 38 -16.77 -3.50 -28.64
N SER A 39 -17.42 -3.67 -29.79
CA SER A 39 -17.51 -2.61 -30.82
C SER A 39 -18.20 -1.36 -30.31
N LYS A 40 -17.76 -0.21 -30.80
CA LYS A 40 -18.30 1.09 -30.40
C LYS A 40 -19.80 1.20 -30.70
N ASP A 41 -20.26 0.62 -31.82
CA ASP A 41 -21.70 0.64 -32.20
C ASP A 41 -22.58 -0.06 -31.17
N VAL A 42 -22.11 -1.16 -30.58
CA VAL A 42 -22.80 -1.86 -29.48
C VAL A 42 -22.82 -1.00 -28.22
N ILE A 43 -21.70 -0.40 -27.87
CA ILE A 43 -21.58 0.43 -26.68
C ILE A 43 -22.45 1.68 -26.79
N ASP A 44 -22.35 2.43 -27.87
CA ASP A 44 -23.11 3.65 -28.08
C ASP A 44 -24.65 3.42 -28.07
N LYS A 45 -25.08 2.24 -28.57
CA LYS A 45 -26.51 1.90 -28.64
C LYS A 45 -27.09 1.32 -27.36
N TYR A 46 -26.36 0.47 -26.67
CA TYR A 46 -26.92 -0.34 -25.57
C TYR A 46 -26.30 -0.01 -24.21
N PHE A 47 -25.11 0.60 -24.18
CA PHE A 47 -24.36 0.97 -22.97
C PHE A 47 -23.89 2.41 -23.03
N THR A 48 -24.75 3.30 -23.48
CA THR A 48 -24.47 4.71 -23.73
C THR A 48 -23.76 5.37 -22.53
N GLY A 49 -22.60 5.99 -22.80
CA GLY A 49 -21.78 6.64 -21.76
C GLY A 49 -20.78 5.71 -21.07
N THR A 50 -20.80 4.40 -21.33
CA THR A 50 -19.75 3.49 -20.85
C THR A 50 -18.45 3.75 -21.60
N VAL A 51 -17.34 3.89 -20.87
CA VAL A 51 -16.00 4.07 -21.45
C VAL A 51 -15.60 2.82 -22.23
N SER A 52 -15.13 2.97 -23.47
CA SER A 52 -14.58 1.90 -24.29
C SER A 52 -13.37 2.43 -25.05
N ARG A 53 -12.18 2.01 -24.67
CA ARG A 53 -10.90 2.38 -25.30
C ARG A 53 -10.39 1.32 -26.29
N VAL A 54 -10.89 0.11 -26.18
CA VAL A 54 -10.56 -1.00 -27.07
C VAL A 54 -11.83 -1.53 -27.69
N GLY A 55 -12.03 -1.27 -28.98
CA GLY A 55 -13.12 -1.83 -29.74
C GLY A 55 -12.94 -3.32 -30.02
N GLY A 56 -13.97 -3.98 -30.61
CA GLY A 56 -13.88 -5.42 -30.88
C GLY A 56 -15.16 -6.03 -31.42
N ILE A 57 -15.65 -7.09 -30.79
CA ILE A 57 -16.76 -7.92 -31.23
C ILE A 57 -18.09 -7.20 -31.30
N GLY A 58 -18.93 -7.60 -32.30
CA GLY A 58 -20.27 -7.09 -32.48
C GLY A 58 -21.36 -7.99 -31.89
N LEU A 59 -22.63 -7.64 -32.18
CA LEU A 59 -23.78 -8.39 -31.66
C LEU A 59 -23.84 -9.83 -32.19
N GLU A 60 -23.35 -10.08 -33.40
CA GLU A 60 -23.32 -11.43 -33.98
C GLU A 60 -22.42 -12.37 -33.20
N ASP A 61 -21.26 -11.86 -32.76
CA ASP A 61 -20.34 -12.65 -31.93
C ASP A 61 -20.94 -12.93 -30.53
N ILE A 62 -21.61 -11.93 -29.95
CA ILE A 62 -22.29 -12.06 -28.66
C ILE A 62 -23.43 -13.07 -28.78
N GLN A 63 -24.19 -13.04 -29.86
CA GLN A 63 -25.25 -14.02 -30.14
C GLN A 63 -24.65 -15.44 -30.23
N ALA A 64 -23.58 -15.60 -30.98
CA ALA A 64 -22.91 -16.89 -31.12
C ALA A 64 -22.42 -17.45 -29.76
N ASP A 65 -21.90 -16.60 -28.88
CA ASP A 65 -21.52 -17.01 -27.52
C ASP A 65 -22.70 -17.47 -26.69
N VAL A 66 -23.80 -16.71 -26.72
CA VAL A 66 -25.04 -17.05 -25.99
C VAL A 66 -25.62 -18.36 -26.52
N GLU A 67 -25.63 -18.56 -27.83
CA GLU A 67 -26.11 -19.81 -28.47
C GLU A 67 -25.22 -21.01 -28.07
N ALA A 68 -23.91 -20.83 -28.04
CA ALA A 68 -22.99 -21.88 -27.63
C ALA A 68 -23.20 -22.27 -26.16
N LEU A 69 -23.36 -21.28 -25.27
CA LEU A 69 -23.65 -21.52 -23.83
C LEU A 69 -25.01 -22.20 -23.65
N HIS A 70 -26.05 -21.76 -24.40
CA HIS A 70 -27.36 -22.35 -24.34
C HIS A 70 -27.32 -23.82 -24.80
N ASN A 71 -26.68 -24.09 -25.94
CA ASN A 71 -26.58 -25.45 -26.47
C ASN A 71 -25.80 -26.37 -25.53
N ALA A 72 -24.74 -25.88 -24.88
CA ALA A 72 -24.02 -26.64 -23.89
C ALA A 72 -24.87 -26.95 -22.63
N ALA A 73 -25.77 -26.02 -22.24
CA ALA A 73 -26.61 -26.19 -21.06
C ALA A 73 -27.82 -27.10 -21.32
N PHE A 74 -28.38 -27.07 -22.51
CA PHE A 74 -29.65 -27.76 -22.84
C PHE A 74 -29.47 -28.93 -23.81
N ASP A 75 -28.27 -29.40 -24.05
CA ASP A 75 -27.95 -30.50 -24.99
C ASP A 75 -29.12 -30.99 -25.86
N PRO A 76 -29.28 -30.49 -27.09
CA PRO A 76 -30.47 -30.77 -27.92
C PRO A 76 -30.64 -32.25 -28.29
N LEU A 77 -29.60 -33.05 -28.08
CA LEU A 77 -29.66 -34.51 -28.32
C LEU A 77 -29.90 -35.34 -27.07
N GLY A 78 -29.90 -34.71 -25.86
CA GLY A 78 -30.11 -35.38 -24.58
C GLY A 78 -29.10 -36.49 -24.25
N LEU A 79 -27.86 -36.37 -24.81
CA LEU A 79 -26.85 -37.40 -24.68
C LEU A 79 -25.94 -37.18 -23.47
N ASP A 80 -25.80 -35.93 -23.01
CA ASP A 80 -25.03 -35.57 -21.82
C ASP A 80 -25.93 -35.65 -20.58
N ILE A 81 -25.77 -36.72 -19.80
CA ILE A 81 -26.47 -36.93 -18.53
C ILE A 81 -25.66 -36.51 -17.31
N ASN A 82 -24.55 -35.84 -17.50
CA ASN A 82 -23.70 -35.39 -16.41
C ASN A 82 -24.33 -34.18 -15.70
N MET A 83 -24.92 -34.42 -14.53
CA MET A 83 -25.53 -33.37 -13.71
C MET A 83 -24.54 -32.59 -12.83
N GLN A 84 -23.23 -32.84 -12.94
CA GLN A 84 -22.20 -32.12 -12.19
C GLN A 84 -21.75 -30.88 -12.97
N LEU A 85 -21.64 -29.74 -12.27
CA LEU A 85 -21.02 -28.55 -12.82
C LEU A 85 -19.51 -28.80 -13.06
N GLU A 86 -19.08 -28.63 -14.28
CA GLU A 86 -17.67 -28.73 -14.62
C GLU A 86 -16.85 -27.55 -14.06
N ASP A 87 -15.65 -27.84 -13.55
CA ASP A 87 -14.66 -26.82 -13.26
C ASP A 87 -14.06 -26.28 -14.58
N GLY A 88 -14.41 -25.06 -14.95
CA GLY A 88 -13.93 -24.38 -16.16
C GLY A 88 -12.43 -24.12 -16.18
N GLY A 89 -11.70 -24.36 -15.07
CA GLY A 89 -10.26 -24.16 -15.00
C GLY A 89 -9.82 -22.72 -14.73
N ALA A 90 -10.75 -21.78 -14.57
CA ALA A 90 -10.43 -20.36 -14.40
C ALA A 90 -9.54 -20.02 -13.20
N HIS A 91 -9.58 -20.80 -12.13
CA HIS A 91 -8.76 -20.55 -10.92
C HIS A 91 -7.49 -21.42 -10.87
N LYS A 92 -7.63 -22.69 -11.16
CA LYS A 92 -6.53 -23.65 -11.24
C LYS A 92 -6.51 -24.26 -12.62
N PHE A 93 -5.34 -24.43 -13.20
CA PHE A 93 -5.19 -25.08 -14.50
C PHE A 93 -5.93 -26.42 -14.56
N ARG A 94 -6.66 -26.61 -15.66
CA ARG A 94 -7.30 -27.88 -16.05
C ARG A 94 -6.99 -28.14 -17.53
N SER A 95 -6.50 -29.32 -17.84
CA SER A 95 -6.20 -29.69 -19.24
C SER A 95 -7.45 -29.61 -20.10
N GLY A 96 -7.37 -28.97 -21.27
CA GLY A 96 -8.48 -28.77 -22.21
C GLY A 96 -9.54 -27.75 -21.77
N LYS A 97 -9.26 -26.94 -20.76
CA LYS A 97 -10.10 -25.83 -20.27
C LYS A 97 -9.38 -24.49 -20.48
N GLU A 98 -9.68 -23.47 -19.66
CA GLU A 98 -9.09 -22.13 -19.78
C GLU A 98 -7.55 -22.17 -19.81
N GLU A 99 -6.94 -21.46 -20.76
CA GLU A 99 -5.49 -21.33 -20.90
C GLU A 99 -4.91 -20.49 -19.74
N HIS A 100 -3.77 -20.94 -19.23
CA HIS A 100 -3.01 -20.23 -18.20
C HIS A 100 -1.57 -19.99 -18.65
N LEU A 101 -1.06 -18.78 -18.53
CA LEU A 101 0.34 -18.46 -18.79
C LEU A 101 1.29 -19.36 -17.97
N PHE A 102 0.94 -19.62 -16.73
CA PHE A 102 1.62 -20.58 -15.87
C PHE A 102 0.78 -21.87 -15.78
N ASN A 103 1.09 -22.80 -16.66
CA ASN A 103 0.62 -24.17 -16.66
C ASN A 103 1.78 -25.13 -16.31
N PRO A 104 1.57 -26.43 -16.13
CA PRO A 104 2.64 -27.36 -15.75
C PRO A 104 3.87 -27.35 -16.67
N GLN A 105 3.68 -27.16 -17.98
CA GLN A 105 4.77 -27.10 -18.95
C GLN A 105 5.57 -25.81 -18.82
N THR A 106 4.90 -24.67 -18.79
CA THR A 106 5.58 -23.36 -18.70
C THR A 106 6.25 -23.17 -17.35
N ILE A 107 5.64 -23.64 -16.24
CA ILE A 107 6.27 -23.67 -14.92
C ILE A 107 7.57 -24.49 -14.96
N HIS A 108 7.53 -25.67 -15.54
CA HIS A 108 8.72 -26.53 -15.62
C HIS A 108 9.86 -25.88 -16.42
N LEU A 109 9.56 -25.36 -17.61
CA LEU A 109 10.57 -24.64 -18.43
C LEU A 109 11.15 -23.45 -17.71
N PHE A 110 10.29 -22.62 -17.10
CA PHE A 110 10.71 -21.42 -16.39
C PHE A 110 11.65 -21.75 -15.21
N GLN A 111 11.22 -22.70 -14.35
CA GLN A 111 12.00 -23.10 -13.18
C GLN A 111 13.31 -23.77 -13.59
N LYS A 112 13.29 -24.64 -14.58
CA LYS A 112 14.51 -25.27 -15.09
C LYS A 112 15.51 -24.21 -15.56
N ALA A 113 15.08 -23.26 -16.40
CA ALA A 113 15.94 -22.17 -16.86
C ALA A 113 16.57 -21.38 -15.71
N CYS A 114 15.75 -20.98 -14.74
CA CYS A 114 16.22 -20.20 -13.58
C CYS A 114 17.18 -20.98 -12.68
N PHE A 115 16.89 -22.26 -12.41
CA PHE A 115 17.69 -23.10 -11.51
C PHE A 115 19.04 -23.49 -12.11
N THR A 116 19.09 -23.73 -13.42
CA THR A 116 20.30 -24.14 -14.12
C THR A 116 21.12 -22.99 -14.70
N GLY A 117 20.53 -21.78 -14.79
CA GLY A 117 21.16 -20.65 -15.46
C GLY A 117 21.19 -20.81 -16.98
N ASP A 118 20.26 -21.57 -17.57
CA ASP A 118 20.23 -21.90 -19.00
C ASP A 118 19.31 -20.92 -19.76
N TYR A 119 19.94 -20.01 -20.51
CA TYR A 119 19.25 -19.00 -21.31
C TYR A 119 18.46 -19.62 -22.48
N ASP A 120 18.95 -20.70 -23.11
CA ASP A 120 18.25 -21.34 -24.21
C ASP A 120 16.92 -21.97 -23.74
N THR A 121 16.90 -22.57 -22.55
CA THR A 121 15.66 -23.04 -21.92
C THR A 121 14.73 -21.86 -21.59
N PHE A 122 15.27 -20.69 -21.18
CA PHE A 122 14.46 -19.49 -20.97
C PHE A 122 13.83 -19.00 -22.29
N LYS A 123 14.57 -19.04 -23.40
CA LYS A 123 14.03 -18.69 -24.74
C LYS A 123 12.92 -19.64 -25.17
N GLN A 124 12.99 -20.93 -24.82
CA GLN A 124 11.90 -21.87 -25.04
C GLN A 124 10.65 -21.51 -24.26
N PHE A 125 10.83 -21.09 -22.98
CA PHE A 125 9.73 -20.60 -22.14
C PHE A 125 9.07 -19.36 -22.75
N THR A 126 9.84 -18.31 -23.09
CA THR A 126 9.28 -17.06 -23.62
C THR A 126 8.61 -17.29 -24.97
N HIS A 127 9.20 -18.09 -25.86
CA HIS A 127 8.58 -18.47 -27.12
C HIS A 127 7.22 -19.19 -26.91
N THR A 128 7.14 -20.07 -25.91
CA THR A 128 5.88 -20.77 -25.58
C THR A 128 4.81 -19.81 -25.07
N VAL A 129 5.19 -18.89 -24.16
CA VAL A 129 4.25 -17.94 -23.55
C VAL A 129 3.79 -16.86 -24.56
N ASP A 130 4.72 -16.34 -25.37
CA ASP A 130 4.43 -15.26 -26.34
C ASP A 130 3.55 -15.75 -27.51
N ASN A 131 3.52 -17.05 -27.76
CA ASN A 131 2.71 -17.68 -28.82
C ASN A 131 1.54 -18.53 -28.26
N MET A 132 1.23 -18.39 -26.97
CA MET A 132 0.16 -19.15 -26.32
C MET A 132 -1.22 -18.66 -26.78
N GLY A 133 -2.10 -19.63 -27.06
CA GLY A 133 -3.48 -19.38 -27.45
C GLY A 133 -3.65 -18.90 -28.90
N GLN A 134 -4.69 -19.41 -29.57
CA GLN A 134 -5.00 -19.02 -30.97
C GLN A 134 -5.44 -17.54 -31.08
N ASN A 135 -6.00 -16.98 -30.00
CA ASN A 135 -6.53 -15.62 -29.94
C ASN A 135 -5.72 -14.67 -29.05
N GLY A 136 -4.54 -15.10 -28.58
CA GLY A 136 -3.76 -14.37 -27.57
C GLY A 136 -4.38 -14.46 -26.18
N VAL A 137 -3.58 -14.15 -25.15
CA VAL A 137 -3.99 -14.22 -23.73
C VAL A 137 -3.95 -12.86 -23.03
N HIS A 138 -3.37 -11.84 -23.66
CA HIS A 138 -3.29 -10.46 -23.19
C HIS A 138 -3.40 -9.48 -24.35
N LEU A 139 -3.70 -8.21 -24.11
CA LEU A 139 -3.72 -7.19 -25.15
C LEU A 139 -2.38 -7.09 -25.88
N ARG A 140 -1.27 -7.13 -25.15
CA ARG A 140 0.09 -7.13 -25.73
C ARG A 140 0.39 -8.36 -26.62
N SER A 141 -0.34 -9.46 -26.47
CA SER A 141 -0.20 -10.62 -27.37
C SER A 141 -0.66 -10.30 -28.79
N LEU A 142 -1.52 -9.30 -28.95
CA LEU A 142 -2.04 -8.83 -30.23
C LEU A 142 -1.08 -7.88 -30.96
N LEU A 143 -0.01 -7.44 -30.32
CA LEU A 143 0.98 -6.51 -30.87
C LEU A 143 2.20 -7.27 -31.42
N ASP A 144 2.89 -6.68 -32.39
CA ASP A 144 4.19 -7.11 -32.86
C ASP A 144 5.10 -5.93 -33.16
N PHE A 145 6.40 -6.20 -33.37
CA PHE A 145 7.42 -5.19 -33.58
C PHE A 145 7.65 -4.88 -35.05
N SER A 146 7.79 -3.60 -35.38
CA SER A 146 8.27 -3.12 -36.67
C SER A 146 9.79 -3.02 -36.61
N TYR A 147 10.49 -4.11 -36.96
CA TYR A 147 11.96 -4.16 -36.94
C TYR A 147 12.60 -3.24 -37.96
N ALA A 148 13.84 -2.82 -37.68
CA ALA A 148 14.62 -1.99 -38.59
C ALA A 148 14.86 -2.71 -39.93
N PRO A 149 14.63 -2.06 -41.10
CA PRO A 149 14.72 -2.72 -42.42
C PRO A 149 16.13 -3.22 -42.78
N ASP A 150 17.15 -2.61 -42.19
CA ASP A 150 18.58 -2.94 -42.40
C ASP A 150 19.10 -4.01 -41.43
N GLY A 151 18.21 -4.63 -40.63
CA GLY A 151 18.56 -5.66 -39.66
C GLY A 151 18.96 -5.16 -38.30
N GLY A 152 18.88 -3.84 -38.09
CA GLY A 152 19.14 -3.22 -36.78
C GLY A 152 20.60 -2.90 -36.51
N ILE A 153 21.02 -2.94 -35.23
CA ILE A 153 22.36 -2.62 -34.77
C ILE A 153 23.04 -3.82 -34.09
N PRO A 154 24.39 -3.86 -34.01
CA PRO A 154 25.10 -4.85 -33.23
C PRO A 154 24.68 -4.83 -31.75
N LEU A 155 24.61 -6.03 -31.13
CA LEU A 155 24.15 -6.17 -29.73
C LEU A 155 25.08 -5.47 -28.71
N ASP A 156 26.34 -5.32 -29.02
CA ASP A 156 27.33 -4.63 -28.20
C ASP A 156 27.17 -3.08 -28.20
N GLU A 157 26.42 -2.53 -29.17
CA GLU A 157 26.04 -1.12 -29.15
C GLU A 157 24.83 -0.85 -28.24
N VAL A 158 24.10 -1.89 -27.81
CA VAL A 158 22.95 -1.77 -26.93
C VAL A 158 23.37 -1.70 -25.47
N GLU A 159 22.69 -0.87 -24.70
CA GLU A 159 22.83 -0.72 -23.26
C GLU A 159 23.05 -2.08 -22.56
N PRO A 160 24.07 -2.22 -21.69
CA PRO A 160 24.42 -3.51 -21.09
C PRO A 160 23.37 -3.98 -20.08
N VAL A 161 23.27 -5.28 -19.88
CA VAL A 161 22.38 -5.91 -18.87
C VAL A 161 22.52 -5.24 -17.51
N SER A 162 23.75 -4.95 -17.06
CA SER A 162 24.03 -4.30 -15.76
C SER A 162 23.45 -2.90 -15.61
N SER A 163 23.13 -2.21 -16.69
CA SER A 163 22.40 -0.94 -16.67
C SER A 163 20.88 -1.17 -16.64
N ILE A 164 20.39 -2.05 -17.49
CA ILE A 164 18.95 -2.33 -17.64
C ILE A 164 18.35 -2.85 -16.32
N VAL A 165 19.00 -3.81 -15.65
CA VAL A 165 18.49 -4.40 -14.40
C VAL A 165 18.31 -3.40 -13.24
N LYS A 166 18.94 -2.23 -13.30
CA LYS A 166 18.73 -1.16 -12.32
C LYS A 166 17.35 -0.53 -12.40
N ARG A 167 16.65 -0.70 -13.52
CA ARG A 167 15.26 -0.29 -13.74
C ARG A 167 14.25 -1.36 -13.30
N PHE A 168 14.73 -2.54 -12.89
CA PHE A 168 13.91 -3.65 -12.45
C PHE A 168 13.63 -3.56 -10.95
N LYS A 169 12.37 -3.77 -10.60
CA LYS A 169 11.88 -3.71 -9.22
C LYS A 169 11.12 -4.99 -8.87
N ALA A 170 11.10 -5.35 -7.61
CA ALA A 170 10.10 -6.29 -7.14
C ALA A 170 8.80 -5.53 -6.88
N ALA A 171 7.69 -6.02 -7.41
CA ALA A 171 6.38 -5.53 -7.07
C ALA A 171 6.11 -5.69 -5.57
N ALA A 172 5.25 -4.85 -5.00
CA ALA A 172 4.94 -4.85 -3.58
C ALA A 172 4.33 -6.18 -3.12
N MET A 173 5.09 -6.98 -2.42
CA MET A 173 4.70 -8.27 -1.83
C MET A 173 4.98 -8.26 -0.34
N SER A 174 3.91 -8.18 0.48
CA SER A 174 4.02 -7.88 1.91
C SER A 174 4.67 -9.01 2.72
N TYR A 175 5.57 -8.64 3.63
CA TYR A 175 5.98 -9.50 4.74
C TYR A 175 4.76 -9.86 5.61
N GLY A 176 4.58 -11.14 5.84
CA GLY A 176 3.37 -11.70 6.46
C GLY A 176 2.44 -12.37 5.44
N ALA A 177 2.27 -11.84 4.24
CA ALA A 177 1.74 -12.60 3.10
C ALA A 177 2.79 -13.60 2.60
N LEU A 178 4.06 -13.17 2.45
CA LEU A 178 5.22 -14.02 2.21
C LEU A 178 5.90 -14.41 3.52
N SER A 179 6.60 -15.55 3.50
CA SER A 179 7.55 -15.93 4.54
C SER A 179 8.75 -14.98 4.58
N SER A 180 9.48 -14.98 5.70
CA SER A 180 10.72 -14.19 5.85
C SER A 180 11.73 -14.57 4.78
N GLU A 181 11.94 -15.88 4.61
CA GLU A 181 12.91 -16.45 3.67
C GLU A 181 12.64 -15.99 2.24
N ALA A 182 11.38 -16.03 1.80
CA ALA A 182 11.01 -15.60 0.45
C ALA A 182 11.19 -14.08 0.28
N HIS A 183 10.78 -13.30 1.26
CA HIS A 183 10.87 -11.84 1.23
C HIS A 183 12.32 -11.35 1.24
N GLU A 184 13.18 -11.99 2.03
CA GLU A 184 14.62 -11.69 2.10
C GLU A 184 15.36 -12.10 0.83
N THR A 185 15.06 -13.29 0.29
CA THR A 185 15.64 -13.78 -0.97
C THR A 185 15.42 -12.80 -2.12
N ILE A 186 14.22 -12.23 -2.23
CA ILE A 186 13.90 -11.21 -3.24
C ILE A 186 14.75 -9.96 -3.03
N ALA A 187 14.85 -9.47 -1.80
CA ALA A 187 15.60 -8.26 -1.49
C ALA A 187 17.09 -8.42 -1.79
N ILE A 188 17.70 -9.53 -1.37
CA ILE A 188 19.10 -9.85 -1.64
C ILE A 188 19.38 -9.90 -3.15
N ALA A 189 18.53 -10.59 -3.91
CA ALA A 189 18.70 -10.70 -5.37
C ALA A 189 18.67 -9.35 -6.06
N LEU A 190 17.68 -8.53 -5.77
CA LEU A 190 17.54 -7.19 -6.37
C LEU A 190 18.69 -6.27 -5.94
N ASN A 191 19.13 -6.33 -4.69
CA ASN A 191 20.26 -5.52 -4.21
C ASN A 191 21.56 -5.89 -4.93
N ARG A 192 21.83 -7.19 -5.16
CA ARG A 192 22.98 -7.66 -5.93
C ARG A 192 22.96 -7.21 -7.39
N LEU A 193 21.79 -7.13 -7.99
CA LEU A 193 21.59 -6.63 -9.36
C LEU A 193 21.63 -5.10 -9.48
N GLY A 194 21.54 -4.37 -8.35
CA GLY A 194 21.40 -2.92 -8.35
C GLY A 194 19.97 -2.43 -8.60
N GLY A 195 18.99 -3.36 -8.64
CA GLY A 195 17.56 -3.07 -8.64
C GLY A 195 17.03 -2.75 -7.24
N ARG A 196 15.70 -2.76 -7.08
CA ARG A 196 15.05 -2.43 -5.80
C ARG A 196 13.92 -3.40 -5.47
N SER A 197 13.90 -3.91 -4.25
CA SER A 197 12.74 -4.64 -3.71
C SER A 197 11.83 -3.74 -2.90
N ASN A 198 10.57 -4.15 -2.76
CA ASN A 198 9.52 -3.42 -2.08
C ASN A 198 9.03 -4.21 -0.86
N THR A 199 8.96 -3.55 0.30
CA THR A 199 8.47 -4.16 1.55
C THR A 199 7.01 -4.63 1.46
N GLY A 200 6.23 -4.04 0.54
CA GLY A 200 4.78 -4.07 0.64
C GLY A 200 4.28 -3.35 1.90
N GLU A 201 2.98 -3.32 2.10
CA GLU A 201 2.35 -2.65 3.25
C GLU A 201 2.74 -3.25 4.61
N GLY A 202 3.27 -4.46 4.61
CA GLY A 202 3.67 -5.16 5.84
C GLY A 202 4.94 -4.65 6.50
N GLY A 203 5.71 -3.83 5.79
CA GLY A 203 7.03 -3.42 6.27
C GLY A 203 8.05 -4.57 6.26
N GLU A 204 9.08 -4.44 7.05
CA GLU A 204 10.08 -5.48 7.31
C GLU A 204 10.70 -5.29 8.70
N PRO A 205 11.30 -6.33 9.31
CA PRO A 205 11.98 -6.20 10.60
C PRO A 205 13.12 -5.16 10.58
N GLU A 206 13.27 -4.39 11.67
CA GLU A 206 14.29 -3.31 11.74
C GLU A 206 15.72 -3.81 11.51
N GLU A 207 16.02 -5.04 11.89
CA GLU A 207 17.34 -5.66 11.75
C GLU A 207 17.78 -5.74 10.27
N ARG A 208 16.83 -5.64 9.33
CA ARG A 208 17.09 -5.67 7.89
C ARG A 208 17.48 -4.31 7.30
N TYR A 209 17.17 -3.19 7.95
CA TYR A 209 17.34 -1.85 7.38
C TYR A 209 18.76 -1.52 6.92
N HIS A 210 19.78 -2.12 7.51
CA HIS A 210 21.19 -1.91 7.17
C HIS A 210 21.90 -3.19 6.68
N SER A 211 21.13 -4.22 6.32
CA SER A 211 21.64 -5.49 5.84
C SER A 211 21.50 -5.63 4.32
N GLU A 212 22.10 -6.68 3.76
CA GLU A 212 21.94 -7.04 2.34
C GLU A 212 20.48 -7.36 1.99
N SER A 213 19.66 -7.74 2.97
CA SER A 213 18.23 -8.04 2.77
C SER A 213 17.31 -6.82 2.94
N ASN A 214 17.84 -5.61 3.04
CA ASN A 214 17.03 -4.39 3.07
C ASN A 214 16.23 -4.23 1.78
N SER A 215 14.91 -4.05 1.92
CA SER A 215 14.05 -3.65 0.80
C SER A 215 14.13 -2.13 0.63
N LYS A 216 14.71 -1.67 -0.48
CA LYS A 216 14.99 -0.24 -0.73
C LYS A 216 13.75 0.60 -0.96
N ILE A 217 12.63 -0.02 -1.36
CA ILE A 217 11.34 0.64 -1.48
C ILE A 217 10.51 0.36 -0.24
N LYS A 218 10.17 1.41 0.50
CA LYS A 218 9.29 1.34 1.68
C LYS A 218 7.89 1.76 1.30
N GLN A 219 6.93 0.82 1.38
CA GLN A 219 5.55 1.12 1.05
C GLN A 219 4.80 1.73 2.25
N VAL A 220 4.02 2.77 1.99
CA VAL A 220 3.10 3.41 2.92
C VAL A 220 1.68 3.21 2.41
N ALA A 221 0.88 2.44 3.16
CA ALA A 221 -0.52 2.16 2.83
C ALA A 221 -1.47 2.86 3.82
N SER A 222 -2.77 2.81 3.58
CA SER A 222 -3.78 3.44 4.45
C SER A 222 -3.70 2.94 5.90
N ALA A 223 -3.38 1.68 6.10
CA ALA A 223 -3.19 1.11 7.43
C ALA A 223 -1.90 1.59 8.12
N ARG A 224 -0.91 2.04 7.35
CA ARG A 224 0.39 2.52 7.85
C ARG A 224 1.00 1.62 8.94
N PHE A 225 1.00 0.33 8.70
CA PHE A 225 1.55 -0.65 9.63
C PHE A 225 3.03 -0.40 9.87
N GLY A 226 3.41 -0.05 11.10
CA GLY A 226 4.80 0.10 11.51
C GLY A 226 5.61 1.14 10.71
N VAL A 227 4.98 2.18 10.20
CA VAL A 227 5.68 3.27 9.50
C VAL A 227 6.32 4.20 10.54
N THR A 228 7.51 3.84 10.98
CA THR A 228 8.33 4.62 11.92
C THR A 228 9.28 5.56 11.18
N SER A 229 9.82 6.55 11.88
CA SER A 229 10.90 7.38 11.33
C SER A 229 12.10 6.55 10.85
N LYS A 230 12.49 5.49 11.59
CA LYS A 230 13.55 4.55 11.17
C LYS A 230 13.22 3.85 9.85
N TYR A 231 11.97 3.40 9.68
CA TYR A 231 11.49 2.81 8.45
C TYR A 231 11.66 3.77 7.27
N LEU A 232 11.21 5.03 7.44
CA LEU A 232 11.25 6.04 6.39
C LEU A 232 12.68 6.44 6.01
N VAL A 233 13.57 6.65 6.99
CA VAL A 233 14.95 7.08 6.69
C VAL A 233 15.80 5.98 6.05
N SER A 234 15.40 4.72 6.16
CA SER A 234 16.07 3.58 5.53
C SER A 234 15.71 3.38 4.04
N ALA A 235 14.77 4.17 3.52
CA ALA A 235 14.28 4.05 2.15
C ALA A 235 15.17 4.78 1.14
N GLU A 236 15.37 4.18 -0.04
CA GLU A 236 15.80 4.88 -1.27
C GLU A 236 14.58 5.43 -2.05
N GLU A 237 13.44 4.75 -1.90
CA GLU A 237 12.16 5.16 -2.49
C GLU A 237 11.03 4.87 -1.49
N ILE A 238 10.12 5.82 -1.32
CA ILE A 238 8.91 5.67 -0.51
C ILE A 238 7.73 5.57 -1.45
N GLN A 239 6.98 4.47 -1.38
CA GLN A 239 5.82 4.24 -2.25
C GLN A 239 4.51 4.42 -1.49
N ILE A 240 3.73 5.41 -1.89
CA ILE A 240 2.35 5.62 -1.40
C ILE A 240 1.43 4.67 -2.16
N LYS A 241 0.79 3.75 -1.45
CA LYS A 241 -0.18 2.82 -2.04
C LYS A 241 -1.59 3.39 -1.91
N LEU A 242 -2.17 3.84 -3.01
CA LEU A 242 -3.58 4.29 -3.03
C LEU A 242 -4.53 3.12 -3.27
N ALA A 243 -4.18 2.20 -4.17
CA ALA A 243 -4.98 1.02 -4.48
C ALA A 243 -4.09 -0.12 -4.99
N GLN A 244 -4.70 -1.25 -5.34
CA GLN A 244 -4.01 -2.38 -5.99
C GLN A 244 -4.86 -2.95 -7.11
N GLY A 245 -4.24 -3.28 -8.26
CA GLY A 245 -4.93 -3.59 -9.50
C GLY A 245 -5.94 -4.73 -9.42
N ALA A 246 -5.67 -5.79 -8.66
CA ALA A 246 -6.56 -6.95 -8.57
C ALA A 246 -7.87 -6.67 -7.80
N LYS A 247 -7.89 -5.71 -6.88
CA LYS A 247 -9.06 -5.40 -6.04
C LYS A 247 -9.02 -3.93 -5.57
N PRO A 248 -9.27 -2.98 -6.47
CA PRO A 248 -9.09 -1.56 -6.19
C PRO A 248 -9.94 -1.05 -5.02
N GLY A 249 -11.17 -1.54 -4.85
CA GLY A 249 -12.09 -1.10 -3.81
C GLY A 249 -11.92 -1.78 -2.44
N GLU A 250 -11.34 -2.98 -2.36
CA GLU A 250 -11.15 -3.70 -1.09
C GLU A 250 -9.82 -3.38 -0.40
N GLY A 251 -8.78 -3.10 -1.18
CA GLY A 251 -7.42 -2.87 -0.66
C GLY A 251 -6.76 -4.12 -0.09
N GLY A 252 -5.86 -3.91 0.86
CA GLY A 252 -5.08 -4.96 1.51
C GLY A 252 -5.79 -5.59 2.71
N ASN A 253 -5.52 -6.86 2.94
CA ASN A 253 -5.88 -7.54 4.18
C ASN A 253 -4.85 -8.62 4.51
N LEU A 254 -4.76 -8.98 5.79
CA LEU A 254 -3.99 -10.12 6.26
C LEU A 254 -4.86 -10.89 7.26
N PRO A 255 -5.19 -12.17 6.99
CA PRO A 255 -5.98 -12.99 7.92
C PRO A 255 -5.27 -13.17 9.27
N GLY A 256 -6.03 -13.18 10.38
CA GLY A 256 -5.47 -13.38 11.73
C GLY A 256 -4.63 -14.64 11.85
N ALA A 257 -4.96 -15.71 11.13
CA ALA A 257 -4.18 -16.94 11.07
C ALA A 257 -2.74 -16.75 10.54
N LYS A 258 -2.45 -15.64 9.86
CA LYS A 258 -1.10 -15.26 9.38
C LYS A 258 -0.43 -14.20 10.25
N VAL A 259 -1.13 -13.64 11.25
CA VAL A 259 -0.59 -12.63 12.16
C VAL A 259 0.08 -13.30 13.35
N TYR A 260 1.17 -14.00 13.07
CA TYR A 260 2.06 -14.59 14.08
C TYR A 260 2.74 -13.49 14.92
N PRO A 261 3.34 -13.81 16.08
CA PRO A 261 3.96 -12.81 16.94
C PRO A 261 5.00 -11.93 16.24
N TRP A 262 5.85 -12.50 15.40
CA TRP A 262 6.86 -11.75 14.62
C TRP A 262 6.24 -10.83 13.56
N ILE A 263 5.08 -11.20 13.00
CA ILE A 263 4.33 -10.34 12.07
C ILE A 263 3.65 -9.21 12.84
N ALA A 264 3.00 -9.53 13.97
CA ALA A 264 2.37 -8.55 14.84
C ALA A 264 3.39 -7.50 15.33
N LYS A 265 4.60 -7.92 15.74
CA LYS A 265 5.69 -7.03 16.13
C LYS A 265 6.07 -6.06 15.01
N THR A 266 6.30 -6.57 13.78
CA THR A 266 6.70 -5.75 12.63
C THR A 266 5.61 -4.76 12.20
N ARG A 267 4.34 -5.17 12.35
CA ARG A 267 3.18 -4.36 11.96
C ARG A 267 2.59 -3.53 13.08
N HIS A 268 3.19 -3.52 14.27
CA HIS A 268 2.68 -2.83 15.45
C HIS A 268 1.19 -3.16 15.69
N SER A 269 0.87 -4.44 15.78
CA SER A 269 -0.50 -4.93 15.90
C SER A 269 -0.61 -6.09 16.89
N THR A 270 -1.82 -6.59 17.10
CA THR A 270 -2.10 -7.69 18.02
C THR A 270 -1.96 -9.04 17.33
N THR A 271 -1.24 -9.98 17.95
CA THR A 271 -1.08 -11.36 17.46
C THR A 271 -2.44 -12.04 17.27
N GLY A 272 -2.61 -12.73 16.15
CA GLY A 272 -3.83 -13.50 15.85
C GLY A 272 -5.04 -12.69 15.44
N VAL A 273 -4.96 -11.35 15.42
CA VAL A 273 -6.02 -10.44 14.97
C VAL A 273 -5.80 -10.05 13.51
N GLY A 274 -6.84 -10.18 12.69
CA GLY A 274 -6.77 -9.83 11.27
C GLY A 274 -6.53 -8.33 11.04
N LEU A 275 -5.81 -8.01 9.97
CA LEU A 275 -5.48 -6.64 9.59
C LEU A 275 -6.16 -6.26 8.29
N ILE A 276 -6.74 -5.07 8.25
CA ILE A 276 -7.42 -4.51 7.08
C ILE A 276 -6.74 -3.20 6.69
N SER A 277 -6.48 -3.04 5.39
CA SER A 277 -5.90 -1.84 4.78
C SER A 277 -6.79 -1.39 3.63
N PRO A 278 -7.94 -0.75 3.91
CA PRO A 278 -8.84 -0.30 2.86
C PRO A 278 -8.22 0.84 2.04
N PRO A 279 -8.51 0.94 0.75
CA PRO A 279 -8.32 2.15 -0.03
C PRO A 279 -9.54 3.08 0.14
N PRO A 280 -9.42 4.38 -0.04
CA PRO A 280 -8.20 5.18 0.00
C PRO A 280 -7.65 5.34 1.42
N HIS A 281 -6.57 6.09 1.56
CA HIS A 281 -6.10 6.53 2.88
C HIS A 281 -7.17 7.38 3.56
N HIS A 282 -7.31 7.28 4.89
CA HIS A 282 -8.29 8.04 5.67
C HIS A 282 -8.03 9.55 5.70
N ASP A 283 -6.88 9.98 5.22
CA ASP A 283 -6.43 11.37 5.16
C ASP A 283 -6.28 11.88 3.72
N ILE A 284 -6.69 11.11 2.71
CA ILE A 284 -6.56 11.50 1.29
C ILE A 284 -7.93 11.42 0.62
N TYR A 285 -8.47 12.58 0.26
CA TYR A 285 -9.74 12.74 -0.42
C TYR A 285 -9.62 13.56 -1.73
N SER A 286 -8.43 14.14 -1.97
CA SER A 286 -8.13 14.95 -3.14
C SER A 286 -6.67 14.82 -3.55
N ILE A 287 -6.31 15.38 -4.70
CA ILE A 287 -4.91 15.51 -5.15
C ILE A 287 -4.11 16.39 -4.18
N GLU A 288 -4.74 17.42 -3.59
CA GLU A 288 -4.11 18.32 -2.62
C GLU A 288 -3.72 17.58 -1.35
N ASP A 289 -4.58 16.70 -0.83
CA ASP A 289 -4.26 15.86 0.33
C ASP A 289 -3.11 14.89 0.02
N LEU A 290 -3.10 14.34 -1.19
CA LEU A 290 -1.99 13.51 -1.65
C LEU A 290 -0.68 14.30 -1.76
N ALA A 291 -0.74 15.52 -2.28
CA ALA A 291 0.42 16.41 -2.36
C ALA A 291 0.96 16.76 -0.96
N GLU A 292 0.08 16.92 0.04
CA GLU A 292 0.48 17.07 1.44
C GLU A 292 1.23 15.85 1.96
N LEU A 293 0.71 14.64 1.73
CA LEU A 293 1.41 13.42 2.13
C LEU A 293 2.75 13.25 1.41
N ILE A 294 2.82 13.59 0.12
CA ILE A 294 4.09 13.59 -0.64
C ILE A 294 5.09 14.54 0.02
N TYR A 295 4.66 15.74 0.38
CA TYR A 295 5.49 16.73 1.05
C TYR A 295 5.97 16.23 2.43
N ASP A 296 5.06 15.67 3.26
CA ASP A 296 5.38 15.12 4.58
C ASP A 296 6.44 14.03 4.49
N LEU A 297 6.27 13.08 3.56
CA LEU A 297 7.22 11.98 3.37
C LEU A 297 8.57 12.46 2.81
N LYS A 298 8.55 13.51 1.99
CA LYS A 298 9.77 14.13 1.50
C LYS A 298 10.53 14.84 2.62
N ASN A 299 9.84 15.46 3.58
CA ASN A 299 10.45 16.00 4.79
C ASN A 299 10.98 14.89 5.72
N ALA A 300 10.25 13.79 5.87
CA ALA A 300 10.70 12.64 6.65
C ALA A 300 11.92 11.94 6.06
N ASN A 301 12.09 11.97 4.74
CA ASN A 301 13.29 11.48 4.05
C ASN A 301 13.55 12.26 2.75
N ARG A 302 14.29 13.38 2.86
CA ARG A 302 14.62 14.24 1.71
C ARG A 302 15.42 13.56 0.59
N HIS A 303 16.07 12.43 0.89
CA HIS A 303 16.91 11.70 -0.08
C HIS A 303 16.14 10.65 -0.88
N ALA A 304 15.00 10.17 -0.38
CA ALA A 304 14.18 9.18 -1.06
C ALA A 304 13.37 9.79 -2.21
N ASN A 305 13.18 9.02 -3.27
CA ASN A 305 12.16 9.32 -4.28
C ASN A 305 10.77 9.02 -3.71
N ILE A 306 9.78 9.80 -4.09
CA ILE A 306 8.39 9.53 -3.76
C ILE A 306 7.71 8.89 -4.98
N ASN A 307 7.20 7.70 -4.77
CA ASN A 307 6.46 6.90 -5.75
C ASN A 307 4.98 6.86 -5.34
N VAL A 308 4.08 7.06 -6.28
CA VAL A 308 2.65 6.91 -6.07
C VAL A 308 2.13 5.75 -6.90
N LYS A 309 1.57 4.74 -6.22
CA LYS A 309 0.96 3.58 -6.87
C LYS A 309 -0.49 3.83 -7.17
N LEU A 310 -0.78 3.91 -8.47
CA LEU A 310 -2.11 3.96 -9.08
C LEU A 310 -2.48 2.61 -9.68
N VAL A 311 -3.70 2.48 -10.15
CA VAL A 311 -4.18 1.30 -10.87
C VAL A 311 -4.63 1.69 -12.27
N SER A 312 -4.55 0.73 -13.20
CA SER A 312 -5.06 0.90 -14.55
C SER A 312 -6.59 0.96 -14.52
N GLU A 313 -7.11 2.15 -14.76
CA GLU A 313 -8.54 2.45 -14.86
C GLU A 313 -8.75 3.64 -15.80
N ALA A 314 -9.95 3.82 -16.32
CA ALA A 314 -10.26 4.96 -17.17
C ALA A 314 -10.12 6.28 -16.37
N GLY A 315 -9.36 7.25 -16.93
CA GLY A 315 -9.07 8.51 -16.24
C GLY A 315 -7.78 8.50 -15.42
N VAL A 316 -7.06 7.39 -15.34
CA VAL A 316 -5.78 7.30 -14.59
C VAL A 316 -4.76 8.33 -15.08
N GLY A 317 -4.77 8.69 -16.35
CA GLY A 317 -3.90 9.74 -16.90
C GLY A 317 -4.15 11.10 -16.25
N THR A 318 -5.41 11.47 -16.00
CA THR A 318 -5.77 12.71 -15.31
C THR A 318 -5.29 12.69 -13.85
N ILE A 319 -5.47 11.56 -13.16
CA ILE A 319 -4.97 11.37 -11.80
C ILE A 319 -3.43 11.49 -11.79
N ALA A 320 -2.75 10.84 -12.73
CA ALA A 320 -1.30 10.90 -12.86
C ALA A 320 -0.77 12.31 -13.11
N ALA A 321 -1.49 13.12 -13.90
CA ALA A 321 -1.14 14.53 -14.09
C ALA A 321 -1.22 15.33 -12.79
N GLY A 322 -2.25 15.10 -11.97
CA GLY A 322 -2.35 15.67 -10.62
C GLY A 322 -1.22 15.21 -9.70
N VAL A 323 -0.91 13.91 -9.70
CA VAL A 323 0.17 13.31 -8.91
C VAL A 323 1.54 13.89 -9.30
N ALA A 324 1.81 14.07 -10.60
CA ALA A 324 3.04 14.70 -11.08
C ALA A 324 3.15 16.16 -10.63
N LYS A 325 2.04 16.93 -10.66
CA LYS A 325 1.98 18.29 -10.12
C LYS A 325 2.17 18.32 -8.60
N GLY A 326 1.70 17.31 -7.89
CA GLY A 326 1.87 17.16 -6.44
C GLY A 326 3.29 16.79 -6.00
N GLY A 327 4.21 16.57 -6.95
CA GLY A 327 5.64 16.38 -6.66
C GLY A 327 6.13 14.93 -6.61
N ALA A 328 5.33 13.95 -6.99
CA ALA A 328 5.81 12.57 -7.14
C ALA A 328 6.92 12.48 -8.19
N GLN A 329 7.92 11.65 -7.95
CA GLN A 329 9.03 11.40 -8.87
C GLN A 329 8.85 10.10 -9.66
N VAL A 330 8.03 9.18 -9.16
CA VAL A 330 7.67 7.93 -9.83
C VAL A 330 6.16 7.73 -9.72
N ILE A 331 5.55 7.27 -10.80
CA ILE A 331 4.13 6.88 -10.84
C ILE A 331 4.07 5.43 -11.32
N LEU A 332 3.65 4.53 -10.42
CA LEU A 332 3.38 3.15 -10.79
C LEU A 332 1.92 3.02 -11.23
N VAL A 333 1.71 2.47 -12.42
CA VAL A 333 0.37 2.08 -12.91
C VAL A 333 0.27 0.57 -12.94
N SER A 334 -0.49 0.02 -11.98
CA SER A 334 -0.61 -1.42 -11.75
C SER A 334 -1.81 -2.01 -12.50
N GLY A 335 -1.62 -3.10 -13.22
CA GLY A 335 -2.70 -3.81 -13.90
C GLY A 335 -3.48 -4.78 -12.99
N TYR A 336 -4.59 -5.33 -13.52
CA TYR A 336 -5.47 -6.26 -12.79
C TYR A 336 -4.80 -7.59 -12.42
N ASP A 337 -3.78 -7.98 -13.13
CA ASP A 337 -3.18 -9.33 -13.09
C ASP A 337 -2.18 -9.50 -11.93
N GLY A 338 -2.12 -8.53 -11.02
CA GLY A 338 -1.39 -8.61 -9.77
C GLY A 338 -2.05 -9.59 -8.80
N GLY A 339 -1.27 -10.57 -8.30
CA GLY A 339 -1.72 -11.48 -7.25
C GLY A 339 -1.77 -10.82 -5.88
N THR A 340 -2.50 -11.42 -4.94
CA THR A 340 -2.39 -11.09 -3.52
C THR A 340 -2.24 -12.37 -2.71
N GLY A 341 -1.15 -12.49 -1.93
CA GLY A 341 -0.85 -13.67 -1.11
C GLY A 341 -1.67 -13.78 0.17
N ALA A 342 -2.67 -12.92 0.38
CA ALA A 342 -3.51 -12.91 1.58
C ALA A 342 -5.02 -12.81 1.27
N ALA A 343 -5.39 -12.59 0.01
CA ALA A 343 -6.79 -12.42 -0.38
C ALA A 343 -7.46 -13.73 -0.80
N PRO A 344 -8.75 -13.93 -0.48
CA PRO A 344 -9.51 -15.08 -0.94
C PRO A 344 -9.73 -15.02 -2.45
N ARG A 345 -10.08 -16.18 -3.02
CA ARG A 345 -10.27 -16.38 -4.47
C ARG A 345 -11.21 -15.36 -5.13
N ASN A 346 -12.32 -15.08 -4.50
CA ASN A 346 -13.35 -14.17 -5.01
C ASN A 346 -12.97 -12.68 -4.96
N SER A 347 -11.84 -12.33 -4.30
CA SER A 347 -11.32 -10.97 -4.28
C SER A 347 -10.34 -10.66 -5.42
N ILE A 348 -9.77 -11.66 -6.08
CA ILE A 348 -8.65 -11.48 -7.04
C ILE A 348 -9.06 -11.60 -8.51
N LYS A 349 -10.34 -11.67 -8.81
CA LYS A 349 -10.90 -11.77 -10.16
C LYS A 349 -11.99 -10.74 -10.41
N ASP A 350 -12.19 -10.44 -11.68
CA ASP A 350 -13.31 -9.67 -12.19
C ASP A 350 -13.34 -8.21 -11.71
N ALA A 351 -12.15 -7.62 -11.44
CA ALA A 351 -11.97 -6.19 -11.17
C ALA A 351 -10.61 -5.75 -11.69
N GLY A 352 -10.45 -4.46 -11.98
CA GLY A 352 -9.24 -3.88 -12.56
C GLY A 352 -9.12 -4.09 -14.06
N LEU A 353 -8.18 -3.38 -14.69
CA LEU A 353 -7.96 -3.35 -16.14
C LEU A 353 -6.52 -3.76 -16.49
N PRO A 354 -6.27 -4.17 -17.75
CA PRO A 354 -4.92 -4.43 -18.25
C PRO A 354 -4.02 -3.19 -18.09
N TRP A 355 -2.75 -3.41 -17.71
CA TRP A 355 -1.79 -2.32 -17.54
C TRP A 355 -1.49 -1.58 -18.85
N GLU A 356 -1.64 -2.23 -19.98
CA GLU A 356 -1.43 -1.67 -21.31
C GLU A 356 -2.30 -0.43 -21.54
N LEU A 357 -3.54 -0.45 -21.07
CA LEU A 357 -4.46 0.69 -21.14
C LEU A 357 -4.02 1.84 -20.24
N GLY A 358 -3.69 1.53 -18.99
CA GLY A 358 -3.34 2.55 -18.00
C GLY A 358 -2.00 3.22 -18.28
N ILE A 359 -0.99 2.46 -18.71
CA ILE A 359 0.34 3.00 -19.07
C ILE A 359 0.23 3.92 -20.28
N ALA A 360 -0.44 3.47 -21.36
CA ALA A 360 -0.62 4.27 -22.56
C ALA A 360 -1.36 5.59 -22.26
N GLU A 361 -2.49 5.54 -21.54
CA GLU A 361 -3.23 6.72 -21.14
C GLU A 361 -2.39 7.68 -20.28
N THR A 362 -1.66 7.14 -19.29
CA THR A 362 -0.82 7.94 -18.42
C THR A 362 0.28 8.65 -19.20
N HIS A 363 0.99 7.94 -20.06
CA HIS A 363 2.07 8.49 -20.88
C HIS A 363 1.54 9.59 -21.81
N GLN A 364 0.48 9.32 -22.54
CA GLN A 364 -0.15 10.26 -23.47
C GLN A 364 -0.64 11.52 -22.76
N THR A 365 -1.35 11.37 -21.62
CA THR A 365 -1.88 12.50 -20.85
C THR A 365 -0.77 13.36 -20.27
N LEU A 366 0.29 12.76 -19.76
CA LEU A 366 1.44 13.51 -19.23
C LEU A 366 2.17 14.30 -20.32
N ILE A 367 2.28 13.76 -21.55
CA ILE A 367 2.84 14.49 -22.70
C ILE A 367 1.95 15.69 -23.04
N LEU A 368 0.65 15.48 -23.20
CA LEU A 368 -0.30 16.54 -23.53
C LEU A 368 -0.33 17.69 -22.53
N ASN A 369 0.01 17.40 -21.26
CA ASN A 369 0.06 18.39 -20.18
C ASN A 369 1.46 18.96 -19.93
N GLY A 370 2.51 18.56 -20.69
CA GLY A 370 3.89 19.01 -20.48
C GLY A 370 4.50 18.52 -19.15
N LEU A 371 4.04 17.38 -18.64
CA LEU A 371 4.44 16.84 -17.33
C LEU A 371 5.29 15.57 -17.45
N ARG A 372 5.41 15.00 -18.65
CA ARG A 372 6.02 13.68 -18.84
C ARG A 372 7.45 13.59 -18.35
N THR A 373 8.23 14.64 -18.55
CA THR A 373 9.65 14.70 -18.17
C THR A 373 9.88 14.79 -16.66
N ARG A 374 8.85 15.16 -15.89
CA ARG A 374 8.96 15.32 -14.42
C ARG A 374 8.98 14.02 -13.64
N VAL A 375 8.44 12.94 -14.22
CA VAL A 375 8.20 11.68 -13.52
C VAL A 375 8.64 10.47 -14.34
N ARG A 376 9.09 9.41 -13.65
CA ARG A 376 9.21 8.07 -14.22
C ARG A 376 7.87 7.37 -14.15
N ILE A 377 7.52 6.63 -15.20
CA ILE A 377 6.38 5.73 -15.19
C ILE A 377 6.88 4.31 -14.91
N GLU A 378 6.28 3.65 -13.94
CA GLU A 378 6.54 2.26 -13.58
C GLU A 378 5.34 1.39 -13.96
N SER A 379 5.61 0.22 -14.54
CA SER A 379 4.60 -0.80 -14.90
C SER A 379 4.82 -2.06 -14.09
N ASP A 380 3.75 -2.68 -13.60
CA ASP A 380 3.77 -4.02 -13.01
C ASP A 380 2.59 -4.88 -13.50
N SER A 381 2.46 -6.09 -13.00
CA SER A 381 1.45 -7.09 -13.32
C SER A 381 1.81 -8.01 -14.49
N LYS A 382 2.42 -9.14 -14.15
CA LYS A 382 2.83 -10.23 -15.06
C LYS A 382 3.70 -9.79 -16.24
N LEU A 383 4.74 -9.02 -15.98
CA LEU A 383 5.86 -8.92 -16.90
C LEU A 383 6.68 -10.22 -16.78
N LEU A 384 6.88 -10.95 -17.88
CA LEU A 384 7.49 -12.29 -17.88
C LEU A 384 8.71 -12.40 -18.77
N SER A 385 8.79 -11.60 -19.84
CA SER A 385 9.80 -11.70 -20.89
C SER A 385 10.41 -10.34 -21.24
N GLY A 386 11.50 -10.35 -21.97
CA GLY A 386 12.08 -9.13 -22.55
C GLY A 386 11.12 -8.46 -23.54
N ARG A 387 10.26 -9.26 -24.19
CA ARG A 387 9.19 -8.75 -25.06
C ARG A 387 8.16 -7.94 -24.29
N ASP A 388 7.68 -8.43 -23.12
CA ASP A 388 6.74 -7.70 -22.29
C ASP A 388 7.33 -6.36 -21.83
N VAL A 389 8.60 -6.36 -21.44
CA VAL A 389 9.31 -5.15 -21.02
C VAL A 389 9.47 -4.17 -22.20
N ALA A 390 9.80 -4.65 -23.40
CA ALA A 390 9.90 -3.81 -24.59
C ALA A 390 8.57 -3.11 -24.91
N ILE A 391 7.46 -3.87 -24.95
CA ILE A 391 6.12 -3.31 -25.20
C ILE A 391 5.74 -2.30 -24.11
N SER A 392 5.98 -2.63 -22.84
CA SER A 392 5.69 -1.71 -21.73
C SER A 392 6.48 -0.41 -21.85
N CYS A 393 7.75 -0.48 -22.27
CA CYS A 393 8.60 0.68 -22.52
C CYS A 393 8.07 1.52 -23.69
N MET A 394 7.71 0.87 -24.80
CA MET A 394 7.15 1.56 -25.97
C MET A 394 5.80 2.24 -25.66
N LEU A 395 5.03 1.72 -24.72
CA LEU A 395 3.81 2.36 -24.23
C LEU A 395 4.08 3.48 -23.18
N GLY A 396 5.33 3.66 -22.75
CA GLY A 396 5.75 4.80 -21.94
C GLY A 396 6.36 4.48 -20.58
N ALA A 397 6.50 3.21 -20.17
CA ALA A 397 7.14 2.86 -18.90
C ALA A 397 8.68 2.95 -18.98
N GLU A 398 9.30 3.30 -17.85
CA GLU A 398 10.76 3.42 -17.70
C GLU A 398 11.30 2.51 -16.59
N GLU A 399 10.46 2.06 -15.68
CA GLU A 399 10.78 1.12 -14.61
C GLU A 399 9.78 -0.05 -14.61
N PHE A 400 10.22 -1.23 -14.22
CA PHE A 400 9.48 -2.47 -14.48
C PHE A 400 9.41 -3.33 -13.21
N GLY A 401 8.19 -3.60 -12.76
CA GLY A 401 7.90 -4.34 -11.53
C GLY A 401 7.57 -5.81 -11.80
N PHE A 402 8.29 -6.72 -11.14
CA PHE A 402 8.09 -8.17 -11.23
C PHE A 402 7.52 -8.71 -9.91
N GLY A 403 6.46 -9.51 -9.98
CA GLY A 403 5.83 -10.11 -8.81
C GLY A 403 5.75 -11.63 -8.89
N THR A 404 4.73 -12.16 -9.54
CA THR A 404 4.49 -13.61 -9.64
C THR A 404 5.69 -14.37 -10.22
N SER A 405 6.39 -13.81 -11.19
CA SER A 405 7.58 -14.41 -11.78
C SER A 405 8.69 -14.63 -10.75
N LEU A 406 8.90 -13.69 -9.81
CA LEU A 406 9.87 -13.86 -8.73
C LEU A 406 9.48 -15.00 -7.78
N LEU A 407 8.18 -15.18 -7.50
CA LEU A 407 7.73 -16.32 -6.71
C LEU A 407 7.94 -17.64 -7.45
N MET A 408 7.76 -17.64 -8.77
CA MET A 408 8.01 -18.80 -9.63
C MET A 408 9.47 -19.23 -9.62
N THR A 409 10.44 -18.29 -9.64
CA THR A 409 11.88 -18.59 -9.52
C THR A 409 12.21 -19.27 -8.18
N MET A 410 11.40 -19.05 -7.14
CA MET A 410 11.60 -19.65 -5.82
C MET A 410 10.86 -20.99 -5.64
N GLY A 411 10.24 -21.52 -6.69
CA GLY A 411 9.60 -22.82 -6.67
C GLY A 411 8.07 -22.78 -6.52
N CYS A 412 7.40 -21.64 -6.69
CA CYS A 412 5.94 -21.57 -6.68
C CYS A 412 5.35 -22.43 -7.80
N VAL A 413 4.41 -23.30 -7.46
CA VAL A 413 3.72 -24.21 -8.40
C VAL A 413 2.23 -23.84 -8.61
N MET A 414 1.85 -22.63 -8.27
CA MET A 414 0.51 -22.06 -8.49
C MET A 414 -0.64 -22.86 -7.83
N MET A 415 -0.40 -23.40 -6.64
CA MET A 415 -1.43 -24.14 -5.87
C MET A 415 -2.64 -23.29 -5.48
N ARG A 416 -2.49 -21.95 -5.50
CA ARG A 416 -3.58 -20.99 -5.17
C ARG A 416 -4.15 -21.13 -3.75
N VAL A 417 -3.31 -21.53 -2.79
CA VAL A 417 -3.66 -21.64 -1.35
C VAL A 417 -2.97 -20.56 -0.49
N CYS A 418 -2.53 -19.49 -1.13
CA CYS A 418 -1.70 -18.46 -0.49
C CYS A 418 -2.38 -17.77 0.71
N ASN A 419 -3.70 -17.63 0.67
CA ASN A 419 -4.49 -17.00 1.75
C ASN A 419 -4.76 -17.91 2.96
N LEU A 420 -4.49 -19.21 2.85
CA LEU A 420 -4.85 -20.22 3.87
C LEU A 420 -3.73 -20.54 4.85
N ASP A 421 -2.58 -19.93 4.73
CA ASP A 421 -1.35 -20.26 5.50
C ASP A 421 -0.85 -21.72 5.31
N THR A 422 -1.24 -22.35 4.20
CA THR A 422 -0.95 -23.77 3.90
C THR A 422 -0.09 -23.96 2.64
N CYS A 423 0.71 -22.96 2.26
CA CYS A 423 1.57 -23.04 1.08
C CYS A 423 2.62 -24.14 1.24
N PRO A 424 2.59 -25.22 0.42
CA PRO A 424 3.50 -26.37 0.61
C PRO A 424 4.95 -26.05 0.24
N MET A 425 5.19 -24.96 -0.50
CA MET A 425 6.54 -24.54 -0.91
C MET A 425 7.20 -23.58 0.08
N GLY A 426 6.58 -23.27 1.22
CA GLY A 426 7.14 -22.36 2.21
C GLY A 426 7.19 -20.88 1.80
N ILE A 427 6.58 -20.49 0.65
CA ILE A 427 6.68 -19.14 0.10
C ILE A 427 5.64 -18.20 0.72
N CYS A 428 4.36 -18.58 0.66
CA CYS A 428 3.24 -17.74 1.11
C CYS A 428 2.63 -18.29 2.42
N THR A 429 3.44 -18.57 3.40
CA THR A 429 3.01 -19.10 4.71
C THR A 429 3.87 -18.53 5.83
N GLN A 430 3.30 -18.44 7.02
CA GLN A 430 4.01 -18.12 8.26
C GLN A 430 4.23 -19.36 9.11
N ASN A 431 3.58 -20.50 8.78
CA ASN A 431 3.71 -21.76 9.50
C ASN A 431 5.17 -22.24 9.51
N PRO A 432 5.81 -22.40 10.70
CA PRO A 432 7.22 -22.78 10.80
C PRO A 432 7.57 -24.11 10.14
N GLU A 433 6.66 -25.09 10.18
CA GLU A 433 6.91 -26.39 9.56
C GLU A 433 6.90 -26.32 8.03
N LEU A 434 5.96 -25.55 7.47
CA LEU A 434 5.90 -25.37 6.02
C LEU A 434 7.03 -24.49 5.49
N ARG A 435 7.49 -23.49 6.26
CA ARG A 435 8.65 -22.65 5.91
C ARG A 435 9.93 -23.45 5.73
N LYS A 436 10.11 -24.59 6.41
CA LYS A 436 11.26 -25.51 6.21
C LYS A 436 11.35 -26.06 4.78
N HIS A 437 10.26 -26.04 4.02
CA HIS A 437 10.24 -26.49 2.63
C HIS A 437 10.66 -25.41 1.62
N PHE A 438 11.04 -24.22 2.10
CA PHE A 438 11.53 -23.17 1.22
C PHE A 438 12.93 -23.50 0.67
N HIS A 439 13.08 -23.48 -0.66
CA HIS A 439 14.33 -23.81 -1.35
C HIS A 439 14.76 -22.70 -2.33
N GLY A 440 14.09 -21.54 -2.30
CA GLY A 440 14.44 -20.40 -3.14
C GLY A 440 15.85 -19.88 -2.86
N LYS A 441 16.51 -19.39 -3.91
CA LYS A 441 17.85 -18.78 -3.80
C LYS A 441 17.89 -17.47 -4.56
N PRO A 442 18.66 -16.47 -4.08
CA PRO A 442 18.83 -15.20 -4.80
C PRO A 442 19.32 -15.39 -6.25
N GLU A 443 20.19 -16.37 -6.47
CA GLU A 443 20.78 -16.67 -7.78
C GLU A 443 19.72 -17.03 -8.83
N TYR A 444 18.63 -17.67 -8.45
CA TYR A 444 17.54 -18.03 -9.36
C TYR A 444 16.80 -16.79 -9.89
N ILE A 445 16.59 -15.81 -9.01
CA ILE A 445 16.01 -14.50 -9.36
C ILE A 445 17.00 -13.72 -10.24
N ILE A 446 18.28 -13.73 -9.89
CA ILE A 446 19.34 -13.06 -10.65
C ILE A 446 19.40 -13.61 -12.08
N ASN A 447 19.40 -14.94 -12.24
CA ASN A 447 19.38 -15.59 -13.56
C ASN A 447 18.17 -15.11 -14.38
N TYR A 448 16.97 -15.17 -13.80
CA TYR A 448 15.75 -14.75 -14.46
C TYR A 448 15.80 -13.30 -14.96
N LEU A 449 16.09 -12.36 -14.05
CA LEU A 449 16.09 -10.94 -14.39
C LEU A 449 17.22 -10.59 -15.40
N THR A 450 18.34 -11.28 -15.31
CA THR A 450 19.43 -11.19 -16.30
C THR A 450 18.97 -11.67 -17.67
N PHE A 451 18.22 -12.78 -17.73
CA PHE A 451 17.68 -13.31 -18.98
C PHE A 451 16.65 -12.36 -19.60
N VAL A 452 15.75 -11.80 -18.81
CA VAL A 452 14.79 -10.78 -19.27
C VAL A 452 15.51 -9.58 -19.86
N ALA A 453 16.54 -9.07 -19.18
CA ALA A 453 17.32 -7.94 -19.68
C ALA A 453 18.10 -8.30 -20.97
N GLN A 454 18.67 -9.50 -21.04
CA GLN A 454 19.37 -9.96 -22.25
C GLN A 454 18.42 -10.11 -23.43
N GLU A 455 17.23 -10.68 -23.22
CA GLU A 455 16.21 -10.81 -24.25
C GLU A 455 15.71 -9.45 -24.74
N LEU A 456 15.53 -8.49 -23.81
CA LEU A 456 15.19 -7.11 -24.16
C LEU A 456 16.25 -6.47 -25.06
N ARG A 457 17.52 -6.65 -24.75
CA ARG A 457 18.65 -6.18 -25.59
C ARG A 457 18.58 -6.75 -27.03
N GLU A 458 18.23 -8.01 -27.17
CA GLU A 458 18.08 -8.64 -28.49
C GLU A 458 16.94 -7.99 -29.30
N TYR A 459 15.82 -7.66 -28.65
CA TYR A 459 14.75 -6.90 -29.32
C TYR A 459 15.21 -5.49 -29.66
N MET A 460 15.87 -4.77 -28.75
CA MET A 460 16.37 -3.42 -28.98
C MET A 460 17.38 -3.39 -30.14
N ALA A 461 18.28 -4.36 -30.20
CA ALA A 461 19.24 -4.48 -31.31
C ALA A 461 18.53 -4.60 -32.66
N LYS A 462 17.54 -5.50 -32.78
CA LYS A 462 16.74 -5.68 -34.00
C LYS A 462 15.90 -4.45 -34.38
N LEU A 463 15.50 -3.65 -33.37
CA LEU A 463 14.76 -2.41 -33.56
C LEU A 463 15.67 -1.20 -33.91
N GLY A 464 16.99 -1.35 -33.80
CA GLY A 464 17.94 -0.26 -34.02
C GLY A 464 18.03 0.73 -32.86
N ILE A 465 17.65 0.33 -31.65
CA ILE A 465 17.58 1.15 -30.42
C ILE A 465 18.76 0.84 -29.49
N ARG A 466 19.44 1.87 -28.99
CA ARG A 466 20.62 1.72 -28.15
C ARG A 466 20.31 1.73 -26.65
N THR A 467 19.36 2.54 -26.21
CA THR A 467 19.07 2.74 -24.79
C THR A 467 17.58 2.59 -24.49
N ILE A 468 17.25 2.28 -23.23
CA ILE A 468 15.84 2.25 -22.76
C ILE A 468 15.20 3.62 -22.97
N ASP A 469 15.94 4.71 -22.73
CA ASP A 469 15.38 6.07 -22.87
C ASP A 469 14.99 6.37 -24.33
N GLU A 470 15.73 5.84 -25.33
CA GLU A 470 15.35 5.92 -26.73
C GLU A 470 14.11 5.06 -27.08
N LEU A 471 13.84 4.00 -26.31
CA LEU A 471 12.71 3.10 -26.55
C LEU A 471 11.39 3.63 -25.96
N VAL A 472 11.45 4.51 -24.96
CA VAL A 472 10.27 5.03 -24.25
C VAL A 472 9.32 5.74 -25.23
N GLY A 473 8.06 5.30 -25.22
CA GLY A 473 7.00 5.92 -26.02
C GLY A 473 7.06 5.68 -27.53
N ARG A 474 7.94 4.77 -28.00
CA ARG A 474 8.10 4.44 -29.41
C ARG A 474 7.01 3.51 -29.94
N THR A 475 5.75 3.94 -29.81
CA THR A 475 4.59 3.18 -30.32
C THR A 475 4.60 3.04 -31.83
N ASP A 476 5.34 3.88 -32.56
CA ASP A 476 5.60 3.77 -34.00
C ASP A 476 6.33 2.47 -34.38
N LEU A 477 7.03 1.84 -33.43
CA LEU A 477 7.68 0.54 -33.59
C LEU A 477 6.77 -0.65 -33.25
N LEU A 478 5.49 -0.41 -32.92
CA LEU A 478 4.48 -1.43 -32.67
C LEU A 478 3.41 -1.42 -33.77
N HIS A 479 2.90 -2.60 -34.08
CA HIS A 479 1.71 -2.75 -34.93
C HIS A 479 0.84 -3.92 -34.44
N VAL A 480 -0.44 -3.92 -34.79
CA VAL A 480 -1.35 -5.02 -34.49
C VAL A 480 -1.01 -6.20 -35.38
N LYS A 481 -0.88 -7.40 -34.81
CA LYS A 481 -0.61 -8.63 -35.56
C LYS A 481 -1.72 -8.90 -36.59
N SER A 482 -1.33 -9.37 -37.76
CA SER A 482 -2.29 -9.88 -38.71
C SER A 482 -3.00 -11.11 -38.15
N ALA A 483 -4.31 -11.13 -38.22
CA ALA A 483 -5.15 -12.24 -37.77
C ALA A 483 -6.08 -12.73 -38.88
N PRO A 484 -6.54 -14.00 -38.85
CA PRO A 484 -7.56 -14.47 -39.80
C PRO A 484 -8.80 -13.56 -39.79
N ALA A 485 -9.34 -13.22 -40.95
CA ALA A 485 -10.42 -12.22 -41.11
C ALA A 485 -11.65 -12.52 -40.25
N ASP A 486 -11.96 -13.78 -39.97
CA ASP A 486 -13.12 -14.21 -39.20
C ASP A 486 -12.81 -14.41 -37.70
N SER A 487 -11.56 -14.12 -37.28
CA SER A 487 -11.17 -14.26 -35.88
C SER A 487 -11.60 -13.04 -35.02
N ARG A 488 -11.79 -13.24 -33.72
CA ARG A 488 -12.04 -12.13 -32.79
C ARG A 488 -10.87 -11.15 -32.75
N MET A 489 -9.64 -11.63 -32.94
CA MET A 489 -8.44 -10.77 -33.00
C MET A 489 -8.50 -9.75 -34.12
N SER A 490 -9.05 -10.11 -35.28
CA SER A 490 -9.16 -9.19 -36.42
C SER A 490 -10.14 -8.04 -36.21
N LYS A 491 -11.01 -8.16 -35.19
CA LYS A 491 -12.01 -7.14 -34.84
C LYS A 491 -11.52 -6.19 -33.76
N MET A 492 -10.36 -6.47 -33.14
CA MET A 492 -9.83 -5.66 -32.05
C MET A 492 -9.23 -4.36 -32.55
N ASP A 493 -9.69 -3.24 -31.97
CA ASP A 493 -9.18 -1.90 -32.23
C ASP A 493 -8.28 -1.47 -31.07
N LEU A 494 -6.98 -1.34 -31.33
CA LEU A 494 -5.95 -0.94 -30.35
C LEU A 494 -5.38 0.46 -30.66
N ASP A 495 -5.99 1.23 -31.52
CA ASP A 495 -5.49 2.56 -31.94
C ASP A 495 -5.26 3.50 -30.76
N CYS A 496 -6.14 3.46 -29.75
CA CYS A 496 -5.98 4.30 -28.56
C CYS A 496 -4.72 3.97 -27.74
N ILE A 497 -4.29 2.69 -27.71
CA ILE A 497 -3.07 2.25 -27.02
C ILE A 497 -1.84 2.68 -27.81
N LEU A 498 -1.90 2.58 -29.14
CA LEU A 498 -0.79 2.88 -30.05
C LEU A 498 -0.67 4.37 -30.40
N HIS A 499 -1.67 5.18 -30.03
CA HIS A 499 -1.64 6.63 -30.30
C HIS A 499 -0.40 7.28 -29.69
N ASN A 500 0.32 8.07 -30.51
CA ASN A 500 1.52 8.78 -30.09
C ASN A 500 1.32 10.30 -30.24
N PRO A 501 1.07 11.02 -29.11
CA PRO A 501 0.92 12.48 -29.15
C PRO A 501 2.26 13.22 -29.32
N ALA A 502 3.39 12.49 -29.26
CA ALA A 502 4.74 13.07 -29.24
C ALA A 502 5.41 13.22 -30.61
N ILE A 503 4.69 13.03 -31.72
CA ILE A 503 5.25 13.08 -33.09
C ILE A 503 6.09 14.36 -33.36
N VAL A 504 5.98 15.37 -32.52
CA VAL A 504 6.68 16.66 -32.64
C VAL A 504 7.68 16.95 -31.50
N ASN A 505 7.66 16.20 -30.40
CA ASN A 505 8.52 16.46 -29.22
C ASN A 505 9.43 15.26 -28.91
N SER A 506 10.74 15.49 -28.97
CA SER A 506 11.78 14.46 -28.76
C SER A 506 12.00 14.00 -27.32
N ASN A 507 11.45 14.70 -26.30
CA ASN A 507 11.67 14.37 -24.90
C ASN A 507 10.43 13.77 -24.25
N VAL A 508 10.30 12.45 -24.35
CA VAL A 508 9.16 11.71 -23.82
C VAL A 508 9.54 10.78 -22.66
N HIS A 509 10.72 10.95 -22.08
CA HIS A 509 11.22 10.22 -20.91
C HIS A 509 11.58 11.17 -19.77
N PHE A 510 11.86 10.63 -18.60
CA PHE A 510 12.20 11.39 -17.41
C PHE A 510 13.46 12.24 -17.59
N GLN A 511 13.40 13.51 -17.17
CA GLN A 511 14.52 14.44 -17.09
C GLN A 511 14.68 14.89 -15.63
N LYS A 512 15.88 14.68 -15.07
CA LYS A 512 16.12 14.97 -13.65
C LYS A 512 15.95 16.46 -13.33
N GLU A 513 16.26 17.32 -14.28
CA GLU A 513 16.22 18.77 -14.16
C GLU A 513 14.77 19.30 -14.04
N ASP A 514 13.78 18.55 -14.55
CA ASP A 514 12.36 18.90 -14.52
C ASP A 514 11.64 18.43 -13.27
N THR A 515 12.34 17.72 -12.36
CA THR A 515 11.73 17.22 -11.12
C THR A 515 11.20 18.37 -10.28
N TYR A 516 10.07 18.09 -9.56
CA TYR A 516 9.49 19.06 -8.65
C TYR A 516 10.47 19.47 -7.54
N ASP A 517 10.69 20.77 -7.38
CA ASP A 517 11.47 21.31 -6.28
C ASP A 517 10.58 21.62 -5.08
N PHE A 518 10.87 20.97 -3.96
CA PHE A 518 10.11 21.14 -2.71
C PHE A 518 10.59 22.35 -1.88
N HIS A 519 11.66 23.02 -2.28
CA HIS A 519 12.26 24.14 -1.54
C HIS A 519 12.51 23.81 -0.06
N LEU A 520 12.99 22.59 0.23
CA LEU A 520 13.18 22.11 1.61
C LEU A 520 14.20 22.94 2.39
N GLU A 521 15.14 23.59 1.71
CA GLU A 521 16.11 24.53 2.30
C GLU A 521 15.44 25.75 2.92
N ASP A 522 14.22 26.09 2.52
CA ASP A 522 13.48 27.23 3.03
C ASP A 522 12.71 26.92 4.31
N THR A 523 12.60 25.66 4.70
CA THR A 523 11.89 25.25 5.93
C THR A 523 12.58 25.77 7.21
N LEU A 524 11.81 25.97 8.28
CA LEU A 524 12.36 26.33 9.59
C LEU A 524 13.31 25.28 10.15
N ASP A 525 13.08 24.02 9.86
CA ASP A 525 13.98 22.91 10.20
C ASP A 525 15.39 23.19 9.65
N MET A 526 15.51 23.53 8.38
CA MET A 526 16.78 23.79 7.72
C MET A 526 17.39 25.15 8.08
N LYS A 527 16.56 26.18 8.17
CA LYS A 527 17.01 27.55 8.45
C LYS A 527 17.41 27.76 9.92
N VAL A 528 16.70 27.09 10.85
CA VAL A 528 16.82 27.31 12.29
C VAL A 528 17.29 26.07 13.03
N LEU A 529 16.51 24.96 13.03
CA LEU A 529 16.79 23.81 13.90
C LEU A 529 18.14 23.15 13.60
N MET A 530 18.44 22.89 12.33
CA MET A 530 19.73 22.33 11.89
C MET A 530 20.94 23.19 12.23
N LYS A 531 20.75 24.50 12.41
CA LYS A 531 21.83 25.44 12.75
C LYS A 531 21.98 25.69 14.25
N LYS A 532 20.87 25.68 14.98
CA LYS A 532 20.84 26.01 16.40
C LYS A 532 21.16 24.81 17.28
N PHE A 533 20.67 23.62 16.92
CA PHE A 533 20.95 22.42 17.68
C PHE A 533 22.26 21.74 17.26
N LYS A 534 23.02 21.33 18.26
CA LYS A 534 24.24 20.55 18.05
C LYS A 534 23.92 19.06 18.08
N LEU A 535 23.63 18.47 16.92
CA LEU A 535 23.29 17.05 16.78
C LEU A 535 24.37 16.08 17.29
N SER A 536 25.62 16.52 17.48
CA SER A 536 26.68 15.70 18.05
C SER A 536 26.59 15.55 19.57
N SER A 537 25.76 16.33 20.25
CA SER A 537 25.60 16.30 21.72
C SER A 537 24.29 15.61 22.13
N LYS A 538 24.39 14.75 23.14
CA LYS A 538 23.23 14.12 23.82
C LYS A 538 22.80 14.92 25.08
N THR A 539 23.41 16.08 25.35
CA THR A 539 22.99 16.94 26.47
C THR A 539 21.74 17.71 26.09
N PRO A 540 20.84 17.97 27.06
CA PRO A 540 19.63 18.74 26.78
C PRO A 540 19.94 20.12 26.18
N GLN A 541 19.22 20.47 25.13
CA GLN A 541 19.30 21.72 24.40
C GLN A 541 17.87 22.24 24.15
N SER A 542 17.68 23.54 24.18
CA SER A 542 16.38 24.14 23.89
C SER A 542 16.51 25.37 23.00
N VAL A 543 15.46 25.61 22.22
CA VAL A 543 15.33 26.79 21.33
C VAL A 543 13.91 27.34 21.44
N LYS A 544 13.78 28.64 21.43
CA LYS A 544 12.48 29.35 21.34
C LYS A 544 12.35 29.93 19.94
N LEU A 545 11.14 29.82 19.37
CA LEU A 545 10.90 30.22 18.00
C LEU A 545 9.40 30.44 17.75
N ASP A 546 9.09 31.42 16.91
CA ASP A 546 7.72 31.63 16.45
C ASP A 546 7.44 30.77 15.23
N VAL A 547 6.26 30.17 15.17
CA VAL A 547 5.78 29.35 14.06
C VAL A 547 4.49 29.92 13.49
N SER A 548 4.29 29.70 12.20
CA SER A 548 3.06 30.09 11.50
C SER A 548 2.42 28.88 10.84
N ASN A 549 1.16 29.00 10.44
CA ASN A 549 0.42 27.95 9.73
C ASN A 549 0.99 27.61 8.35
N THR A 550 1.95 28.37 7.85
CA THR A 550 2.69 28.10 6.60
C THR A 550 3.92 27.23 6.82
N ASP A 551 4.34 27.00 8.07
CA ASP A 551 5.47 26.14 8.43
C ASP A 551 5.02 24.67 8.50
N ARG A 552 4.83 24.08 7.33
CA ARG A 552 4.33 22.70 7.16
C ARG A 552 5.39 21.67 7.56
N ALA A 553 4.95 20.52 8.08
CA ALA A 553 5.79 19.40 8.50
C ALA A 553 6.96 19.80 9.42
N PHE A 554 6.79 20.84 10.23
CA PHE A 554 7.81 21.34 11.14
C PHE A 554 8.29 20.27 12.11
N GLY A 555 9.59 20.09 12.23
CA GLY A 555 10.24 19.08 13.05
C GLY A 555 10.57 17.78 12.30
N ALA A 556 9.98 17.53 11.12
CA ALA A 556 10.15 16.28 10.39
C ALA A 556 11.56 16.09 9.81
N ILE A 557 12.14 17.12 9.19
CA ILE A 557 13.52 17.05 8.67
C ILE A 557 14.51 16.89 9.82
N PHE A 558 14.43 17.72 10.84
CA PHE A 558 15.32 17.64 11.98
C PHE A 558 15.18 16.30 12.71
N GLY A 559 13.96 15.81 12.88
CA GLY A 559 13.67 14.48 13.42
C GLY A 559 14.29 13.36 12.58
N SER A 560 14.26 13.47 11.26
CA SER A 560 14.88 12.47 10.38
C SER A 560 16.40 12.39 10.57
N GLU A 561 17.07 13.52 10.79
CA GLU A 561 18.50 13.57 11.06
C GLU A 561 18.85 13.01 12.45
N ILE A 562 18.01 13.26 13.46
CA ILE A 562 18.11 12.58 14.76
C ILE A 562 18.03 11.07 14.58
N THR A 563 17.03 10.59 13.84
CA THR A 563 16.81 9.17 13.59
C THR A 563 18.00 8.53 12.87
N ARG A 564 18.53 9.17 11.83
CA ARG A 564 19.73 8.69 11.09
C ARG A 564 20.92 8.50 12.01
N LYS A 565 21.07 9.40 12.97
CA LYS A 565 22.24 9.41 13.86
C LYS A 565 22.10 8.51 15.07
N TYR A 566 20.92 8.47 15.66
CA TYR A 566 20.70 7.85 16.98
C TYR A 566 19.64 6.74 16.99
N GLY A 567 18.91 6.56 15.90
CA GLY A 567 17.77 5.63 15.91
C GLY A 567 16.72 6.05 16.94
N SER A 568 16.48 5.21 17.96
CA SER A 568 15.62 5.50 19.12
C SER A 568 16.39 5.56 20.46
N ASP A 569 17.72 5.71 20.41
CA ASP A 569 18.60 5.56 21.59
C ASP A 569 18.82 6.87 22.36
N LEU A 570 18.00 7.89 22.14
CA LEU A 570 18.06 9.12 22.91
C LEU A 570 17.12 9.06 24.13
N PRO A 571 17.49 9.68 25.26
CA PRO A 571 16.53 10.04 26.30
C PRO A 571 15.48 11.02 25.76
N ASP A 572 14.36 11.16 26.46
CA ASP A 572 13.40 12.21 26.18
C ASP A 572 14.02 13.61 26.43
N ASP A 573 13.49 14.63 25.78
CA ASP A 573 13.83 16.05 25.98
C ASP A 573 15.30 16.43 25.74
N VAL A 574 16.02 15.69 24.91
CA VAL A 574 17.38 16.09 24.49
C VAL A 574 17.33 17.34 23.61
N TYR A 575 16.35 17.43 22.74
CA TYR A 575 16.10 18.58 21.88
C TYR A 575 14.67 19.07 22.15
N THR A 576 14.54 20.25 22.74
CA THR A 576 13.24 20.86 23.03
C THR A 576 13.06 22.15 22.25
N VAL A 577 11.96 22.26 21.52
CA VAL A 577 11.59 23.48 20.80
C VAL A 577 10.34 24.06 21.43
N HIS A 578 10.46 25.28 21.97
CA HIS A 578 9.35 26.04 22.50
C HIS A 578 8.82 26.96 21.40
N CYS A 579 7.69 26.57 20.80
CA CYS A 579 7.04 27.28 19.72
C CYS A 579 5.95 28.20 20.25
N THR A 580 5.78 29.36 19.62
CA THR A 580 4.67 30.29 19.86
C THR A 580 4.01 30.61 18.53
N GLY A 581 2.67 30.55 18.45
CA GLY A 581 1.94 30.89 17.23
C GLY A 581 1.02 29.76 16.75
N ALA A 582 0.89 29.59 15.45
CA ALA A 582 0.04 28.57 14.84
C ALA A 582 0.89 27.48 14.16
N GLY A 583 0.81 26.24 14.61
CA GLY A 583 1.43 25.10 13.97
C GLY A 583 0.79 24.82 12.61
N GLY A 584 1.60 24.63 11.57
CA GLY A 584 1.14 24.30 10.22
C GLY A 584 0.67 22.85 10.08
N GLN A 585 0.23 22.49 8.85
CA GLN A 585 -0.11 21.12 8.50
C GLN A 585 1.03 20.16 8.87
N SER A 586 0.69 19.01 9.46
CA SER A 586 1.64 17.96 9.83
C SER A 586 2.73 18.41 10.83
N PHE A 587 2.43 19.38 11.71
CA PHE A 587 3.34 19.80 12.78
C PHE A 587 3.76 18.61 13.64
N GLY A 588 5.06 18.38 13.81
CA GLY A 588 5.60 17.26 14.56
C GLY A 588 5.43 15.89 13.90
N ALA A 589 5.19 15.84 12.58
CA ALA A 589 5.07 14.56 11.87
C ALA A 589 6.38 13.74 11.94
N PHE A 590 6.25 12.45 12.26
CA PHE A 590 7.33 11.45 12.31
C PHE A 590 8.45 11.75 13.31
N ILE A 591 8.29 12.71 14.22
CA ILE A 591 9.38 13.05 15.15
C ILE A 591 9.75 11.87 16.05
N PRO A 592 11.07 11.59 16.17
CA PRO A 592 11.58 10.47 16.94
C PRO A 592 11.76 10.81 18.43
N LYS A 593 12.03 9.79 19.22
CA LYS A 593 12.44 9.94 20.62
C LYS A 593 13.62 10.89 20.77
N GLY A 594 13.58 11.73 21.79
CA GLY A 594 14.58 12.76 22.07
C GLY A 594 14.23 14.14 21.52
N LEU A 595 13.21 14.26 20.66
CA LEU A 595 12.69 15.55 20.18
C LEU A 595 11.34 15.85 20.82
N THR A 596 11.26 17.02 21.46
CA THR A 596 10.04 17.55 22.08
C THR A 596 9.67 18.88 21.43
N LEU A 597 8.43 18.99 20.97
CA LEU A 597 7.86 20.24 20.47
C LEU A 597 6.75 20.70 21.42
N GLU A 598 6.93 21.87 22.02
CA GLU A 598 5.94 22.54 22.86
C GLU A 598 5.35 23.71 22.07
N LEU A 599 4.06 23.72 21.84
CA LEU A 599 3.37 24.79 21.11
C LEU A 599 2.43 25.54 22.07
N THR A 600 2.68 26.82 22.23
CA THR A 600 1.76 27.77 22.84
C THR A 600 0.98 28.48 21.74
N GLY A 601 -0.24 28.00 21.50
CA GLY A 601 -1.06 28.42 20.36
C GLY A 601 -2.02 27.34 19.92
N ASP A 602 -2.29 27.27 18.64
CA ASP A 602 -3.14 26.28 17.98
C ASP A 602 -2.40 25.56 16.86
N CYS A 603 -2.97 24.50 16.30
CA CYS A 603 -2.34 23.70 15.25
C CYS A 603 -3.34 23.27 14.20
N ASN A 604 -2.89 23.24 12.94
CA ASN A 604 -3.64 22.72 11.81
C ASN A 604 -3.76 21.19 11.85
N ASP A 605 -4.29 20.60 10.76
CA ASP A 605 -4.53 19.17 10.64
C ASP A 605 -3.23 18.33 10.65
N TYR A 606 -3.36 17.04 10.90
CA TYR A 606 -2.29 16.02 10.86
C TYR A 606 -1.19 16.22 11.91
N MET A 607 -1.39 16.97 12.98
CA MET A 607 -0.40 17.09 14.04
C MET A 607 0.06 15.72 14.52
N GLY A 608 1.36 15.51 14.60
CA GLY A 608 1.94 14.23 15.07
C GLY A 608 1.67 13.03 14.19
N LYS A 609 1.32 13.23 12.90
CA LYS A 609 1.18 12.13 11.92
C LYS A 609 2.41 11.23 11.97
N GLY A 610 2.23 9.91 12.21
CA GLY A 610 3.32 8.97 12.30
C GLY A 610 4.32 9.21 13.43
N LEU A 611 3.92 9.86 14.51
CA LEU A 611 4.76 10.13 15.70
C LEU A 611 5.57 8.87 16.07
N SER A 612 6.88 8.99 16.18
CA SER A 612 7.82 7.88 16.25
C SER A 612 8.70 7.92 17.53
N GLY A 613 8.10 8.29 18.65
CA GLY A 613 8.74 8.35 19.97
C GLY A 613 8.95 9.75 20.53
N GLY A 614 8.71 10.79 19.74
CA GLY A 614 8.80 12.18 20.20
C GLY A 614 7.69 12.60 21.16
N LYS A 615 7.79 13.81 21.67
CA LYS A 615 6.80 14.39 22.59
C LYS A 615 6.21 15.66 21.97
N LEU A 616 4.87 15.77 22.02
CA LEU A 616 4.12 16.93 21.56
C LEU A 616 3.31 17.49 22.74
N VAL A 617 3.41 18.78 22.98
CA VAL A 617 2.65 19.48 23.99
C VAL A 617 1.99 20.70 23.36
N VAL A 618 0.66 20.79 23.37
CA VAL A 618 -0.07 21.94 22.85
C VAL A 618 -0.93 22.53 23.92
N ARG A 619 -0.82 23.83 24.08
CA ARG A 619 -1.60 24.61 25.08
C ARG A 619 -1.97 25.98 24.53
N PRO A 620 -3.13 26.50 24.90
CA PRO A 620 -3.50 27.86 24.50
C PRO A 620 -2.57 28.91 25.17
N PRO A 621 -2.49 30.14 24.60
CA PRO A 621 -1.74 31.24 25.19
C PRO A 621 -2.26 31.62 26.58
N GLU A 622 -1.39 32.20 27.41
CA GLU A 622 -1.82 32.75 28.69
C GLU A 622 -2.81 33.90 28.53
N GLY A 623 -3.79 34.01 29.44
CA GLY A 623 -4.76 35.08 29.45
C GLY A 623 -5.96 34.93 28.50
N ILE A 624 -6.17 33.71 27.96
CA ILE A 624 -7.38 33.40 27.19
C ILE A 624 -8.64 33.58 28.04
N THR A 625 -9.76 33.93 27.38
CA THR A 625 -11.08 34.11 28.00
C THR A 625 -12.04 32.95 27.73
N PHE A 626 -11.66 32.00 26.93
CA PHE A 626 -12.43 30.79 26.63
C PHE A 626 -11.93 29.59 27.46
N LYS A 627 -12.75 28.58 27.56
CA LYS A 627 -12.36 27.30 28.17
C LYS A 627 -11.75 26.39 27.10
N PRO A 628 -10.53 25.87 27.29
CA PRO A 628 -9.87 25.02 26.33
C PRO A 628 -10.69 23.78 25.98
N GLU A 629 -11.31 23.13 26.94
CA GLU A 629 -12.12 21.91 26.78
C GLU A 629 -13.42 22.12 25.96
N GLU A 630 -13.77 23.38 25.67
CA GLU A 630 -14.92 23.72 24.81
C GLU A 630 -14.50 24.23 23.43
N ASN A 631 -13.19 24.29 23.14
CA ASN A 631 -12.66 24.90 21.93
C ASN A 631 -11.66 23.98 21.19
N ILE A 632 -11.74 23.93 19.88
CA ILE A 632 -10.80 23.20 19.04
C ILE A 632 -9.45 23.92 19.03
N ILE A 633 -8.40 23.26 19.50
CA ILE A 633 -7.02 23.75 19.54
C ILE A 633 -6.14 23.08 18.49
N ILE A 634 -6.43 21.83 18.14
CA ILE A 634 -5.73 21.12 17.06
C ILE A 634 -6.75 20.63 16.03
N GLY A 635 -6.34 20.62 14.76
CA GLY A 635 -7.18 20.23 13.64
C GLY A 635 -7.48 18.73 13.58
N ASN A 636 -7.91 18.30 12.40
CA ASN A 636 -8.34 16.93 12.13
C ASN A 636 -7.16 15.97 11.98
N VAL A 637 -7.42 14.68 12.11
CA VAL A 637 -6.50 13.57 11.79
C VAL A 637 -5.19 13.61 12.59
N ALA A 638 -5.21 14.26 13.76
CA ALA A 638 -4.03 14.31 14.62
C ALA A 638 -3.62 12.91 15.11
N LEU A 639 -2.32 12.65 15.20
CA LEU A 639 -1.69 11.37 15.57
C LEU A 639 -2.03 10.20 14.66
N TYR A 640 -2.41 10.45 13.42
CA TYR A 640 -2.68 9.40 12.44
C TYR A 640 -1.46 8.49 12.26
N GLY A 641 -1.65 7.17 12.50
CA GLY A 641 -0.59 6.19 12.34
C GLY A 641 0.60 6.36 13.29
N ALA A 642 0.42 7.04 14.40
CA ALA A 642 1.46 7.18 15.44
C ALA A 642 1.87 5.80 15.97
N THR A 643 3.18 5.56 16.10
CA THR A 643 3.74 4.25 16.48
C THR A 643 4.28 4.23 17.92
N SER A 644 4.65 5.39 18.44
CA SER A 644 5.15 5.57 19.81
C SER A 644 5.28 7.06 20.12
N GLY A 645 5.59 7.39 21.37
CA GLY A 645 5.73 8.76 21.84
C GLY A 645 4.53 9.24 22.63
N LYS A 646 4.49 10.55 22.95
CA LYS A 646 3.47 11.14 23.82
C LYS A 646 2.91 12.43 23.21
N ALA A 647 1.62 12.66 23.38
CA ALA A 647 0.98 13.92 23.02
C ALA A 647 0.02 14.40 24.10
N PHE A 648 0.16 15.66 24.52
CA PHE A 648 -0.66 16.30 25.54
C PHE A 648 -1.26 17.58 24.99
N VAL A 649 -2.59 17.64 24.90
CA VAL A 649 -3.32 18.73 24.27
C VAL A 649 -4.34 19.29 25.23
N SER A 650 -4.11 20.53 25.71
CA SER A 650 -5.11 21.27 26.48
C SER A 650 -6.07 21.96 25.54
N GLY A 651 -7.17 21.32 25.30
CA GLY A 651 -8.23 21.69 24.36
C GLY A 651 -8.77 20.52 23.57
N VAL A 652 -9.66 20.81 22.62
CA VAL A 652 -10.36 19.82 21.80
C VAL A 652 -9.58 19.56 20.51
N ALA A 653 -9.52 18.30 20.10
CA ALA A 653 -9.04 17.88 18.78
C ALA A 653 -10.23 17.78 17.79
N GLY A 654 -9.96 18.02 16.51
CA GLY A 654 -10.93 17.82 15.44
C GLY A 654 -11.29 16.35 15.23
N GLU A 655 -11.80 16.06 14.03
CA GLU A 655 -12.21 14.72 13.58
C GLU A 655 -11.05 13.73 13.49
N ARG A 656 -11.31 12.43 13.69
CA ARG A 656 -10.36 11.33 13.43
C ARG A 656 -9.08 11.37 14.26
N PHE A 657 -9.18 11.80 15.50
CA PHE A 657 -8.06 11.80 16.45
C PHE A 657 -7.56 10.37 16.71
N CYS A 658 -6.25 10.14 16.69
CA CYS A 658 -5.59 8.85 16.95
C CYS A 658 -6.02 7.70 16.00
N VAL A 659 -6.51 7.98 14.80
CA VAL A 659 -6.78 6.93 13.80
C VAL A 659 -5.50 6.16 13.50
N ARG A 660 -5.55 4.82 13.53
CA ARG A 660 -4.38 3.96 13.32
C ARG A 660 -3.24 4.15 14.33
N ASN A 661 -3.49 4.73 15.48
CA ASN A 661 -2.49 4.73 16.54
C ASN A 661 -2.13 3.28 16.91
N SER A 662 -0.85 2.97 17.00
CA SER A 662 -0.33 1.63 17.29
C SER A 662 0.58 1.57 18.52
N GLY A 663 0.81 2.70 19.22
CA GLY A 663 1.68 2.68 20.41
C GLY A 663 1.90 4.03 21.08
N ALA A 664 1.41 5.12 20.54
CA ALA A 664 1.53 6.43 21.19
C ALA A 664 0.55 6.59 22.35
N VAL A 665 0.95 7.39 23.34
CA VAL A 665 0.12 7.82 24.47
C VAL A 665 -0.37 9.24 24.20
N ALA A 666 -1.67 9.45 24.34
CA ALA A 666 -2.27 10.77 24.09
C ALA A 666 -3.26 11.15 25.20
N VAL A 667 -3.24 12.43 25.64
CA VAL A 667 -4.24 13.01 26.53
C VAL A 667 -4.78 14.27 25.87
N VAL A 668 -6.12 14.36 25.76
CA VAL A 668 -6.84 15.45 25.10
C VAL A 668 -8.12 15.77 25.84
N GLU A 669 -8.62 17.01 25.73
CA GLU A 669 -9.79 17.46 26.52
C GLU A 669 -11.13 17.29 25.76
N GLY A 670 -11.09 16.80 24.56
CA GLY A 670 -12.26 16.44 23.75
C GLY A 670 -11.85 16.05 22.33
N VAL A 671 -12.70 15.33 21.61
CA VAL A 671 -12.44 14.86 20.22
C VAL A 671 -13.71 14.91 19.39
N GLY A 672 -13.56 15.13 18.08
CA GLY A 672 -14.62 15.03 17.08
C GLY A 672 -15.03 13.59 16.75
N ASP A 673 -15.69 13.40 15.62
CA ASP A 673 -16.15 12.08 15.14
C ASP A 673 -14.96 11.16 14.79
N HIS A 674 -15.18 9.85 14.85
CA HIS A 674 -14.22 8.82 14.45
C HIS A 674 -12.91 8.76 15.27
N GLY A 675 -12.91 9.21 16.51
CA GLY A 675 -11.75 9.08 17.40
C GLY A 675 -11.33 7.63 17.61
N CYS A 676 -10.03 7.32 17.64
CA CYS A 676 -9.43 5.99 17.82
C CYS A 676 -9.86 4.92 16.77
N GLU A 677 -10.35 5.36 15.60
CA GLU A 677 -10.76 4.45 14.53
C GLU A 677 -9.57 3.59 14.07
N TYR A 678 -9.78 2.27 13.96
CA TYR A 678 -8.75 1.29 13.60
C TYR A 678 -7.46 1.33 14.46
N MET A 679 -7.52 1.81 15.67
CA MET A 679 -6.39 1.79 16.59
C MET A 679 -5.96 0.35 16.90
N THR A 680 -4.64 0.07 16.90
CA THR A 680 -4.06 -1.27 17.12
C THR A 680 -3.18 -1.36 18.36
N GLY A 681 -2.92 -0.25 19.04
CA GLY A 681 -2.10 -0.18 20.25
C GLY A 681 -2.05 1.24 20.84
N GLY A 682 -1.34 1.41 21.94
CA GLY A 682 -1.20 2.68 22.65
C GLY A 682 -2.30 2.95 23.66
N THR A 683 -2.28 4.14 24.25
CA THR A 683 -3.24 4.56 25.29
C THR A 683 -3.73 5.97 25.00
N VAL A 684 -5.04 6.15 24.98
CA VAL A 684 -5.68 7.46 24.74
C VAL A 684 -6.56 7.84 25.94
N VAL A 685 -6.43 9.06 26.42
CA VAL A 685 -7.28 9.62 27.50
C VAL A 685 -8.03 10.83 26.95
N VAL A 686 -9.36 10.80 27.02
CA VAL A 686 -10.24 11.90 26.64
C VAL A 686 -10.93 12.43 27.87
N LEU A 687 -10.63 13.69 28.23
CA LEU A 687 -11.12 14.36 29.48
C LEU A 687 -12.44 15.10 29.28
N GLY A 688 -13.09 14.95 28.16
CA GLY A 688 -14.33 15.61 27.77
C GLY A 688 -15.12 14.85 26.73
N GLN A 689 -15.88 15.59 25.91
CA GLN A 689 -16.81 14.98 24.96
C GLN A 689 -16.12 14.32 23.76
N THR A 690 -16.76 13.29 23.21
CA THR A 690 -16.40 12.65 21.96
C THR A 690 -17.48 12.88 20.91
N GLY A 691 -17.10 12.85 19.63
CA GLY A 691 -18.03 12.72 18.51
C GLY A 691 -18.55 11.30 18.35
N LYS A 692 -19.24 11.04 17.25
CA LYS A 692 -19.85 9.75 16.88
C LYS A 692 -18.81 8.76 16.39
N ASN A 693 -19.21 7.49 16.35
CA ASN A 693 -18.43 6.38 15.78
C ASN A 693 -17.02 6.21 16.38
N PHE A 694 -16.90 6.57 17.67
CA PHE A 694 -15.62 6.40 18.39
C PHE A 694 -15.22 4.92 18.43
N ALA A 695 -13.93 4.62 18.28
CA ALA A 695 -13.33 3.28 18.31
C ALA A 695 -13.82 2.32 17.21
N ALA A 696 -14.38 2.80 16.10
CA ALA A 696 -14.78 1.93 14.98
C ALA A 696 -13.60 1.11 14.47
N GLY A 697 -13.76 -0.22 14.39
CA GLY A 697 -12.71 -1.13 13.92
C GLY A 697 -11.44 -1.17 14.80
N MET A 698 -11.48 -0.66 16.01
CA MET A 698 -10.36 -0.73 16.95
C MET A 698 -10.07 -2.20 17.31
N THR A 699 -8.82 -2.61 17.21
CA THR A 699 -8.38 -4.01 17.41
C THR A 699 -7.31 -4.19 18.48
N GLY A 700 -6.79 -3.09 19.05
CA GLY A 700 -5.80 -3.13 20.12
C GLY A 700 -5.63 -1.77 20.78
N GLY A 701 -4.90 -1.73 21.89
CA GLY A 701 -4.76 -0.55 22.74
C GLY A 701 -5.94 -0.30 23.66
N ILE A 702 -5.89 0.79 24.42
CA ILE A 702 -6.89 1.15 25.42
C ILE A 702 -7.25 2.63 25.28
N ALA A 703 -8.54 2.98 25.37
CA ALA A 703 -8.94 4.37 25.55
C ALA A 703 -9.73 4.53 26.84
N TYR A 704 -9.43 5.61 27.60
CA TYR A 704 -10.17 6.04 28.75
C TYR A 704 -10.93 7.31 28.41
N VAL A 705 -12.25 7.29 28.50
CA VAL A 705 -13.13 8.41 28.10
C VAL A 705 -13.96 8.86 29.29
N LEU A 706 -13.92 10.13 29.58
CA LEU A 706 -14.78 10.74 30.64
C LEU A 706 -16.21 10.90 30.10
N ASP A 707 -17.16 10.22 30.72
CA ASP A 707 -18.58 10.18 30.36
C ASP A 707 -19.41 10.84 31.46
N GLU A 708 -19.41 12.17 31.52
CA GLU A 708 -20.11 12.95 32.57
C GLU A 708 -21.63 12.85 32.42
N ASN A 709 -22.12 12.72 31.18
CA ASN A 709 -23.56 12.72 30.86
C ASN A 709 -24.15 11.29 30.76
N TRP A 710 -23.33 10.27 30.95
CA TRP A 710 -23.73 8.85 30.82
C TRP A 710 -24.35 8.50 29.46
N ASP A 711 -23.90 9.17 28.39
CA ASP A 711 -24.41 9.02 27.04
C ASP A 711 -23.34 8.57 26.01
N PHE A 712 -22.09 8.33 26.43
CA PHE A 712 -21.00 7.88 25.57
C PHE A 712 -21.31 6.57 24.84
N TYR A 713 -22.09 5.67 25.47
CA TYR A 713 -22.52 4.41 24.85
C TYR A 713 -23.26 4.58 23.51
N GLN A 714 -23.82 5.77 23.23
CA GLN A 714 -24.49 6.11 21.97
C GLN A 714 -23.50 6.55 20.87
N ARG A 715 -22.30 6.96 21.24
CA ARG A 715 -21.28 7.49 20.35
C ARG A 715 -20.16 6.50 20.01
N VAL A 716 -19.99 5.45 20.81
CA VAL A 716 -18.98 4.42 20.58
C VAL A 716 -19.49 3.34 19.64
N ASN A 717 -18.64 2.90 18.71
CA ASN A 717 -18.90 1.75 17.87
C ASN A 717 -18.52 0.46 18.61
N LYS A 718 -19.53 -0.32 19.00
CA LYS A 718 -19.36 -1.52 19.86
C LYS A 718 -19.10 -2.81 19.08
N GLU A 719 -18.91 -2.75 17.78
CA GLU A 719 -18.73 -3.96 16.96
C GLU A 719 -17.49 -4.75 17.39
N THR A 720 -16.41 -4.05 17.75
CA THR A 720 -15.11 -4.67 18.10
C THR A 720 -14.67 -4.40 19.55
N VAL A 721 -15.40 -3.57 20.31
CA VAL A 721 -14.96 -3.13 21.65
C VAL A 721 -16.04 -3.27 22.71
N SER A 722 -15.61 -3.50 23.97
CA SER A 722 -16.42 -3.38 25.18
C SER A 722 -16.24 -2.01 25.84
N LEU A 723 -17.23 -1.62 26.65
CA LEU A 723 -17.15 -0.50 27.59
C LEU A 723 -17.13 -1.05 29.01
N GLU A 724 -16.05 -0.79 29.73
CA GLU A 724 -15.84 -1.27 31.08
C GLU A 724 -15.65 -0.09 32.05
N PRO A 725 -16.00 -0.22 33.34
CA PRO A 725 -15.58 0.75 34.36
C PRO A 725 -14.07 0.67 34.59
N VAL A 726 -13.47 1.77 35.08
CA VAL A 726 -12.06 1.84 35.43
C VAL A 726 -11.90 1.44 36.90
N GLU A 727 -11.82 0.15 37.19
CA GLU A 727 -11.78 -0.39 38.56
C GLU A 727 -10.44 -1.06 38.88
N HIS A 728 -9.74 -1.57 37.87
CA HIS A 728 -8.50 -2.28 38.12
C HIS A 728 -7.39 -1.32 38.56
N LYS A 729 -6.69 -1.67 39.63
CA LYS A 729 -5.71 -0.78 40.30
C LYS A 729 -4.64 -0.19 39.38
N TYR A 730 -4.21 -0.96 38.35
CA TYR A 730 -3.22 -0.49 37.38
C TYR A 730 -3.83 0.50 36.38
N ASP A 731 -5.07 0.26 35.94
CA ASP A 731 -5.79 1.22 35.10
C ASP A 731 -6.00 2.55 35.83
N VAL A 732 -6.43 2.50 37.09
CA VAL A 732 -6.64 3.69 37.93
C VAL A 732 -5.32 4.46 38.11
N ALA A 733 -4.22 3.74 38.39
CA ALA A 733 -2.92 4.36 38.55
C ALA A 733 -2.41 5.01 37.25
N THR A 734 -2.53 4.29 36.12
CA THR A 734 -2.15 4.78 34.79
C THR A 734 -2.96 6.02 34.40
N LEU A 735 -4.28 5.95 34.54
CA LEU A 735 -5.16 7.10 34.24
C LEU A 735 -4.78 8.32 35.05
N LYS A 736 -4.62 8.16 36.36
CA LYS A 736 -4.26 9.27 37.28
C LYS A 736 -2.91 9.88 36.93
N GLU A 737 -1.91 9.05 36.59
CA GLU A 737 -0.58 9.50 36.23
C GLU A 737 -0.58 10.28 34.90
N LEU A 738 -1.31 9.79 33.89
CA LEU A 738 -1.42 10.48 32.60
C LEU A 738 -2.12 11.84 32.73
N ILE A 739 -3.15 11.93 33.56
CA ILE A 739 -3.81 13.23 33.84
C ILE A 739 -2.85 14.16 34.60
N ARG A 740 -2.03 13.65 35.53
CA ARG A 740 -1.03 14.43 36.23
C ARG A 740 0.02 15.00 35.28
N GLU A 741 0.61 14.13 34.41
CA GLU A 741 1.59 14.54 33.40
C GLU A 741 0.99 15.60 32.47
N HIS A 742 -0.27 15.41 32.06
CA HIS A 742 -1.00 16.41 31.27
C HIS A 742 -1.09 17.78 31.94
N VAL A 743 -1.47 17.82 33.23
CA VAL A 743 -1.56 19.07 33.97
C VAL A 743 -0.19 19.74 34.16
N GLU A 744 0.85 18.94 34.44
CA GLU A 744 2.21 19.44 34.61
C GLU A 744 2.75 20.09 33.33
N LEU A 745 2.49 19.49 32.17
CA LEU A 745 3.02 19.95 30.87
C LEU A 745 2.20 21.07 30.25
N THR A 746 0.88 21.03 30.42
CA THR A 746 -0.03 21.97 29.72
C THR A 746 -0.60 23.07 30.62
N GLY A 747 -0.61 22.87 31.92
CA GLY A 747 -1.31 23.75 32.85
C GLY A 747 -2.84 23.62 32.79
N SER A 748 -3.37 22.53 32.26
CA SER A 748 -4.79 22.30 32.02
C SER A 748 -5.68 22.55 33.23
N PRO A 749 -6.62 23.52 33.20
CA PRO A 749 -7.58 23.71 34.25
C PRO A 749 -8.51 22.50 34.42
N ARG A 750 -8.94 21.89 33.29
CA ARG A 750 -9.80 20.72 33.26
C ARG A 750 -9.13 19.50 33.90
N GLY A 751 -7.89 19.22 33.52
CA GLY A 751 -7.12 18.14 34.11
C GLY A 751 -6.92 18.34 35.65
N LYS A 752 -6.69 19.57 36.07
CA LYS A 752 -6.56 19.92 37.49
C LYS A 752 -7.85 19.69 38.28
N GLU A 753 -8.99 20.14 37.76
CA GLU A 753 -10.33 19.89 38.32
C GLU A 753 -10.55 18.38 38.55
N ILE A 754 -10.25 17.55 37.54
CA ILE A 754 -10.41 16.11 37.65
C ILE A 754 -9.46 15.49 38.69
N LEU A 755 -8.21 15.98 38.83
CA LEU A 755 -7.27 15.46 39.82
C LEU A 755 -7.64 15.86 41.24
N ASP A 756 -8.15 17.09 41.44
CA ASP A 756 -8.54 17.60 42.75
C ASP A 756 -9.70 16.80 43.36
N ASP A 757 -10.64 16.36 42.52
CA ASP A 757 -11.79 15.53 42.90
C ASP A 757 -11.80 14.13 42.21
N PHE A 758 -10.63 13.53 42.07
CA PHE A 758 -10.43 12.30 41.28
C PHE A 758 -11.37 11.15 41.69
N SER A 759 -11.71 11.04 42.97
CA SER A 759 -12.64 10.00 43.44
C SER A 759 -14.08 10.19 42.97
N GLU A 760 -14.50 11.40 42.65
CA GLU A 760 -15.83 11.70 42.09
C GLU A 760 -15.87 11.53 40.58
N PHE A 761 -14.73 11.80 39.90
CA PHE A 761 -14.64 11.64 38.45
C PHE A 761 -14.37 10.19 38.03
N LEU A 762 -13.63 9.41 38.80
CA LEU A 762 -13.22 8.03 38.42
C LEU A 762 -14.41 7.13 38.01
N PRO A 763 -15.58 7.11 38.69
CA PRO A 763 -16.71 6.27 38.24
C PRO A 763 -17.30 6.69 36.91
N LYS A 764 -17.07 7.93 36.46
CA LYS A 764 -17.55 8.45 35.17
C LYS A 764 -16.64 8.06 34.01
N PHE A 765 -15.40 7.63 34.29
CA PHE A 765 -14.52 7.15 33.23
C PHE A 765 -14.97 5.78 32.70
N LYS A 766 -14.96 5.64 31.37
CA LYS A 766 -15.20 4.38 30.66
C LYS A 766 -13.90 3.93 30.01
N LYS A 767 -13.56 2.65 30.19
CA LYS A 767 -12.47 1.98 29.49
C LYS A 767 -13.01 1.34 28.23
N VAL A 768 -12.48 1.73 27.10
CA VAL A 768 -12.77 1.14 25.79
C VAL A 768 -11.71 0.07 25.52
N LEU A 769 -12.12 -1.18 25.37
CA LEU A 769 -11.22 -2.34 25.28
C LEU A 769 -11.66 -3.28 24.15
N PRO A 770 -10.80 -3.54 23.13
CA PRO A 770 -11.14 -4.48 22.06
C PRO A 770 -11.26 -5.93 22.56
N TYR A 771 -12.30 -6.64 22.15
CA TYR A 771 -12.58 -8.02 22.59
C TYR A 771 -11.43 -9.00 22.28
N ASP A 772 -10.95 -8.99 21.03
CA ASP A 772 -9.88 -9.91 20.61
C ASP A 772 -8.55 -9.59 21.31
N TYR A 773 -8.29 -8.29 21.58
CA TYR A 773 -7.10 -7.84 22.31
C TYR A 773 -7.11 -8.31 23.76
N ASP A 774 -8.20 -8.08 24.47
CA ASP A 774 -8.39 -8.53 25.88
C ASP A 774 -8.26 -10.05 25.96
N HIS A 775 -8.94 -10.77 25.06
CA HIS A 775 -8.84 -12.23 25.03
C HIS A 775 -7.40 -12.70 24.84
N MET A 776 -6.68 -12.12 23.89
CA MET A 776 -5.27 -12.50 23.64
C MET A 776 -4.38 -12.19 24.85
N LEU A 777 -4.53 -11.03 25.51
CA LEU A 777 -3.76 -10.67 26.69
C LEU A 777 -3.99 -11.65 27.85
N ARG A 778 -5.25 -12.06 28.08
CA ARG A 778 -5.57 -13.07 29.12
C ARG A 778 -4.95 -14.43 28.81
N VAL A 779 -4.96 -14.85 27.55
CA VAL A 779 -4.33 -16.13 27.16
C VAL A 779 -2.82 -16.08 27.32
N ILE A 780 -2.18 -14.97 26.91
CA ILE A 780 -0.73 -14.77 27.10
C ILE A 780 -0.39 -14.83 28.60
N ALA A 781 -1.10 -14.06 29.43
CA ALA A 781 -0.88 -14.08 30.88
C ALA A 781 -1.01 -15.50 31.48
N SER A 782 -2.02 -16.27 31.05
CA SER A 782 -2.17 -17.68 31.46
C SER A 782 -1.00 -18.57 31.01
N MET A 783 -0.36 -18.30 29.87
CA MET A 783 0.82 -19.03 29.42
C MET A 783 2.06 -18.62 30.23
N GLU A 784 2.20 -17.35 30.57
CA GLU A 784 3.27 -16.85 31.45
C GLU A 784 3.17 -17.45 32.87
N GLU A 785 1.95 -17.52 33.43
CA GLU A 785 1.68 -18.20 34.72
C GLU A 785 2.08 -19.68 34.72
N ARG A 786 2.09 -20.34 33.56
CA ARG A 786 2.58 -21.71 33.37
C ARG A 786 4.11 -21.80 33.26
N GLY A 787 4.81 -20.66 33.32
CA GLY A 787 6.28 -20.58 33.33
C GLY A 787 6.92 -20.45 31.96
N LEU A 788 6.14 -20.08 30.92
CA LEU A 788 6.67 -19.76 29.60
C LEU A 788 7.23 -18.33 29.59
N ASP A 789 8.32 -18.10 28.87
CA ASP A 789 8.83 -16.75 28.67
C ASP A 789 7.90 -15.93 27.74
N GLY A 790 8.07 -14.60 27.69
CA GLY A 790 7.15 -13.72 26.99
C GLY A 790 7.02 -14.03 25.48
N GLU A 791 8.07 -14.46 24.79
CA GLU A 791 8.03 -14.81 23.37
C GLU A 791 7.34 -16.17 23.16
N GLN A 792 7.71 -17.17 23.96
CA GLN A 792 7.10 -18.49 23.92
C GLN A 792 5.62 -18.43 24.35
N ALA A 793 5.30 -17.64 25.36
CA ALA A 793 3.91 -17.41 25.80
C ALA A 793 3.03 -16.85 24.68
N GLN A 794 3.53 -15.90 23.90
CA GLN A 794 2.81 -15.33 22.76
C GLN A 794 2.59 -16.37 21.65
N ILE A 795 3.58 -17.22 21.35
CA ILE A 795 3.47 -18.28 20.34
C ILE A 795 2.42 -19.33 20.78
N GLU A 796 2.50 -19.80 22.02
CA GLU A 796 1.56 -20.80 22.54
C GLU A 796 0.13 -20.23 22.67
N ALA A 797 0.01 -18.96 23.06
CA ALA A 797 -1.27 -18.26 23.09
C ALA A 797 -1.88 -18.15 21.69
N PHE A 798 -1.08 -17.82 20.67
CA PHE A 798 -1.51 -17.78 19.28
C PHE A 798 -2.09 -19.12 18.83
N TYR A 799 -1.37 -20.23 19.06
CA TYR A 799 -1.86 -21.56 18.71
C TYR A 799 -3.10 -21.96 19.50
N ALA A 800 -3.19 -21.64 20.78
CA ALA A 800 -4.36 -21.91 21.60
C ALA A 800 -5.62 -21.21 21.08
N VAL A 801 -5.50 -19.93 20.71
CA VAL A 801 -6.62 -19.14 20.14
C VAL A 801 -7.02 -19.65 18.76
N GLN A 802 -6.05 -20.03 17.90
CA GLN A 802 -6.36 -20.53 16.55
C GLN A 802 -7.05 -21.92 16.56
N LYS A 803 -6.77 -22.75 17.54
CA LYS A 803 -7.46 -24.07 17.70
C LYS A 803 -8.94 -23.95 18.09
N ASN A 804 -9.31 -22.82 18.68
CA ASN A 804 -10.68 -22.56 19.17
C ASN A 804 -11.53 -21.72 18.20
N LYS A 805 -10.97 -21.24 17.10
CA LYS A 805 -11.64 -20.60 15.96
C LYS A 805 -11.85 -21.59 14.83
#